data_4c228de633197e4a93594d507d1419d1
#
_entry.id   4c228de633197e4a93594d507d1419d1
#
_cell.length_a   1.000
_cell.length_b   1.000
_cell.length_c   1.000
_cell.angle_alpha   90.00
_cell.angle_beta   90.00
_cell.angle_gamma   90.00
#
_symmetry.space_group_name_H-M   'P 1'
#
loop_
_entity.id
_entity.type
_entity.pdbx_description
1 polymer ?
#
loop_
_entity_poly.entity_id
_entity_poly.type
_entity_poly.pdbx_seq_one_letter_code
_entity_poly.pdbx_strand_id
1 'polypeptide(L)'
;MERVSVEQEVDAETERIRRLHALLATELAAAAAKARGVLAAPTGEELSARYERDVSVHRWSERVSALSAARSGLCFGRLDHTDGSTSYIGRIGLTDPADGENALTDWRAPAARPFYCATLATPLGVTRRRHFQLAGTAPDERVTTFHDDVLDGEADSGSASDPALLAALKAPRGSTMRDIVTTIQAEQDAIIRLPLSGAVVIEGGPGTGKTAVALHRAAYLLYAHRERLARSGVLVVGPSAGFVRYVGGVLPALGESAVVFTTPGRLAQGVVATAVDEDDVARTKGDLAMLAVLRRAVADRQALPAAPIALELEDVTVVIDRSTAAEARRRARATGLPHNAARTAFRDSLGSLLVQQGLEKLDQGLEDPPELAELLRGLDIPEIEPAGAAEVSAQLRAELRDDLRSHLDFHAAVEELWPVLTPEQALAELFASPDRLASAGHGLAGLHRPEGSAWTVADAPLLDELAELLGPPPAGRAQPAEPDGVYAAEVLSILESADRQIAGEDPDELRPTDFVTADVLAARQVPGHLASVAERAAGDRDWRYGHLVVDEAQELSAMDWHVLLRRCPSRSITAVGDLAQRSAPAGAQAWADVLGPHLGDRWTYRTLTVNYRTPTEIMALAAEVLAEFAPDRRPPESVRDAGEDPWQRAVPAPGLVAEVRKAVEAEAAQLERGTLAVVAADVEGLADLPAEVHTPVSAKGLEFDAVVIVDPERIRAHNPADLYVSITRATRRLGLLHVER
;
A
#
# COMPACT_ATOMS: atom_id res chain seq x y z
N MET A 1 -43.55 28.31 27.52
CA MET A 1 -43.07 27.35 26.52
C MET A 1 -43.08 25.98 27.21
N GLU A 2 -43.96 25.08 26.75
CA GLU A 2 -44.00 23.69 27.27
C GLU A 2 -42.65 23.03 26.98
N ARG A 3 -42.09 22.39 27.98
CA ARG A 3 -40.88 21.54 27.79
C ARG A 3 -41.31 20.33 26.96
N VAL A 4 -40.89 20.30 25.70
CA VAL A 4 -41.00 19.11 24.86
C VAL A 4 -40.29 17.97 25.58
N SER A 5 -40.94 16.80 25.71
CA SER A 5 -40.33 15.67 26.41
C SER A 5 -39.16 15.12 25.52
N VAL A 6 -38.14 14.56 26.19
CA VAL A 6 -37.01 13.94 25.49
C VAL A 6 -37.49 12.87 24.48
N GLU A 7 -38.54 12.13 24.80
CA GLU A 7 -39.16 11.14 23.92
C GLU A 7 -39.72 11.79 22.62
N GLN A 8 -40.37 12.95 22.75
CA GLN A 8 -40.90 13.67 21.57
C GLN A 8 -39.76 14.21 20.66
N GLU A 9 -38.64 14.62 21.28
CA GLU A 9 -37.46 15.01 20.49
C GLU A 9 -36.82 13.82 19.79
N VAL A 10 -36.69 12.66 20.43
CA VAL A 10 -36.20 11.40 19.85
C VAL A 10 -37.07 10.96 18.67
N ASP A 11 -38.40 11.05 18.83
CA ASP A 11 -39.33 10.70 17.75
C ASP A 11 -39.21 11.67 16.55
N ALA A 12 -39.05 12.97 16.81
CA ALA A 12 -38.87 13.97 15.77
C ALA A 12 -37.56 13.75 14.98
N GLU A 13 -36.46 13.48 15.68
CA GLU A 13 -35.19 13.19 15.04
C GLU A 13 -35.22 11.85 14.27
N THR A 14 -35.88 10.83 14.82
CA THR A 14 -36.10 9.55 14.12
C THR A 14 -36.87 9.73 12.82
N GLU A 15 -37.93 10.56 12.82
CA GLU A 15 -38.69 10.87 11.61
C GLU A 15 -37.83 11.64 10.59
N ARG A 16 -36.95 12.53 11.05
CA ARG A 16 -36.01 13.22 10.15
C ARG A 16 -35.02 12.25 9.51
N ILE A 17 -34.44 11.34 10.28
CA ILE A 17 -33.52 10.29 9.77
C ILE A 17 -34.24 9.40 8.77
N ARG A 18 -35.49 9.00 9.01
CA ARG A 18 -36.29 8.21 8.07
C ARG A 18 -36.48 8.93 6.74
N ARG A 19 -36.70 10.25 6.75
CA ARG A 19 -36.76 11.06 5.50
C ARG A 19 -35.43 11.08 4.76
N LEU A 20 -34.32 11.19 5.48
CA LEU A 20 -32.98 11.14 4.86
C LEU A 20 -32.71 9.78 4.21
N HIS A 21 -33.13 8.67 4.86
CA HIS A 21 -33.07 7.35 4.25
C HIS A 21 -33.94 7.22 3.00
N ALA A 22 -35.13 7.83 2.98
CA ALA A 22 -35.99 7.83 1.79
C ALA A 22 -35.34 8.62 0.64
N LEU A 23 -34.69 9.76 0.92
CA LEU A 23 -33.93 10.52 -0.08
C LEU A 23 -32.74 9.69 -0.60
N LEU A 24 -31.99 9.04 0.28
CA LEU A 24 -30.89 8.16 -0.10
C LEU A 24 -31.37 7.02 -1.00
N ALA A 25 -32.47 6.36 -0.64
CA ALA A 25 -33.06 5.28 -1.44
C ALA A 25 -33.48 5.76 -2.84
N THR A 26 -34.03 6.98 -2.91
CA THR A 26 -34.41 7.59 -4.19
C THR A 26 -33.19 7.89 -5.06
N GLU A 27 -32.13 8.47 -4.50
CA GLU A 27 -30.88 8.70 -5.22
C GLU A 27 -30.22 7.39 -5.67
N LEU A 28 -30.22 6.37 -4.79
CA LEU A 28 -29.66 5.05 -5.09
C LEU A 28 -30.40 4.40 -6.25
N ALA A 29 -31.76 4.42 -6.21
CA ALA A 29 -32.59 3.90 -7.30
C ALA A 29 -32.35 4.64 -8.62
N ALA A 30 -32.21 5.94 -8.57
CA ALA A 30 -31.91 6.77 -9.74
C ALA A 30 -30.52 6.47 -10.33
N ALA A 31 -29.50 6.30 -9.48
CA ALA A 31 -28.16 5.94 -9.91
C ALA A 31 -28.13 4.54 -10.53
N ALA A 32 -28.78 3.56 -9.90
CA ALA A 32 -28.92 2.21 -10.42
C ALA A 32 -29.69 2.15 -11.74
N ALA A 33 -30.76 2.94 -11.87
CA ALA A 33 -31.50 3.06 -13.12
C ALA A 33 -30.65 3.65 -14.26
N LYS A 34 -29.84 4.65 -13.97
CA LYS A 34 -28.89 5.24 -14.93
C LYS A 34 -27.82 4.24 -15.34
N ALA A 35 -27.23 3.49 -14.39
CA ALA A 35 -26.28 2.43 -14.69
C ALA A 35 -26.88 1.38 -15.63
N ARG A 36 -28.09 0.89 -15.32
CA ARG A 36 -28.83 -0.06 -16.18
C ARG A 36 -29.18 0.50 -17.55
N GLY A 37 -29.64 1.77 -17.60
CA GLY A 37 -29.96 2.43 -18.86
C GLY A 37 -28.78 2.55 -19.80
N VAL A 38 -27.60 2.88 -19.26
CA VAL A 38 -26.35 2.94 -20.05
C VAL A 38 -25.92 1.54 -20.51
N LEU A 39 -26.10 0.51 -19.67
CA LEU A 39 -25.80 -0.89 -20.05
C LEU A 39 -26.73 -1.42 -21.16
N ALA A 40 -28.02 -1.05 -21.11
CA ALA A 40 -29.02 -1.51 -22.07
C ALA A 40 -29.01 -0.71 -23.38
N ALA A 41 -28.34 0.43 -23.44
CA ALA A 41 -28.27 1.25 -24.64
C ALA A 41 -27.51 0.50 -25.76
N PRO A 42 -28.08 0.43 -27.00
CA PRO A 42 -27.41 -0.19 -28.12
C PRO A 42 -26.11 0.55 -28.41
N THR A 43 -24.99 -0.17 -28.43
CA THR A 43 -23.67 0.38 -28.76
C THR A 43 -23.49 0.42 -30.27
N GLY A 44 -23.17 1.58 -30.81
CA GLY A 44 -22.64 1.70 -32.16
C GLY A 44 -21.31 0.91 -32.30
N GLU A 45 -20.94 0.56 -33.51
CA GLU A 45 -19.69 -0.17 -33.80
C GLU A 45 -18.42 0.67 -33.53
N GLU A 46 -18.56 1.97 -33.27
CA GLU A 46 -17.44 2.89 -33.02
C GLU A 46 -16.84 2.67 -31.61
N LEU A 47 -15.50 2.53 -31.59
CA LEU A 47 -14.71 2.38 -30.35
C LEU A 47 -14.96 3.51 -29.32
N SER A 48 -15.18 4.75 -29.80
CA SER A 48 -15.48 5.92 -28.96
C SER A 48 -16.80 5.77 -28.19
N ALA A 49 -17.86 5.29 -28.87
CA ALA A 49 -19.17 5.08 -28.25
C ALA A 49 -19.16 3.96 -27.19
N ARG A 50 -18.39 2.90 -27.42
CA ARG A 50 -18.16 1.84 -26.44
C ARG A 50 -17.44 2.40 -25.22
N TYR A 51 -16.39 3.18 -25.43
CA TYR A 51 -15.62 3.83 -24.35
C TYR A 51 -16.47 4.75 -23.49
N GLU A 52 -17.26 5.65 -24.11
CA GLU A 52 -18.14 6.58 -23.38
C GLU A 52 -19.19 5.85 -22.54
N ARG A 53 -19.74 4.75 -23.07
CA ARG A 53 -20.68 3.90 -22.34
C ARG A 53 -20.01 3.31 -21.10
N ASP A 54 -18.86 2.68 -21.28
CA ASP A 54 -18.19 1.96 -20.22
C ASP A 54 -17.71 2.91 -19.10
N VAL A 55 -17.20 4.09 -19.45
CA VAL A 55 -16.91 5.17 -18.48
C VAL A 55 -18.17 5.58 -17.70
N SER A 56 -19.30 5.68 -18.40
CA SER A 56 -20.57 6.04 -17.78
C SER A 56 -21.09 4.94 -16.84
N VAL A 57 -20.96 3.66 -17.24
CA VAL A 57 -21.32 2.51 -16.39
C VAL A 57 -20.47 2.51 -15.14
N HIS A 58 -19.13 2.63 -15.28
CA HIS A 58 -18.22 2.66 -14.15
C HIS A 58 -18.57 3.79 -13.17
N ARG A 59 -18.76 5.00 -13.67
CA ARG A 59 -19.15 6.16 -12.85
C ARG A 59 -20.44 5.94 -12.06
N TRP A 60 -21.46 5.34 -12.69
CA TRP A 60 -22.73 5.09 -12.01
C TRP A 60 -22.63 3.92 -11.03
N SER A 61 -21.85 2.89 -11.33
CA SER A 61 -21.57 1.78 -10.42
C SER A 61 -20.82 2.25 -9.17
N GLU A 62 -19.81 3.11 -9.31
CA GLU A 62 -19.13 3.74 -8.16
C GLU A 62 -20.11 4.58 -7.33
N ARG A 63 -21.01 5.34 -7.97
CA ARG A 63 -22.02 6.12 -7.24
C ARG A 63 -22.99 5.22 -6.47
N VAL A 64 -23.45 4.13 -7.07
CA VAL A 64 -24.29 3.12 -6.41
C VAL A 64 -23.57 2.51 -5.21
N SER A 65 -22.31 2.13 -5.36
CA SER A 65 -21.50 1.58 -4.27
C SER A 65 -21.34 2.58 -3.11
N ALA A 66 -21.01 3.83 -3.40
CA ALA A 66 -20.85 4.89 -2.39
C ALA A 66 -22.16 5.18 -1.63
N LEU A 67 -23.30 5.23 -2.33
CA LEU A 67 -24.61 5.44 -1.72
C LEU A 67 -25.03 4.22 -0.88
N SER A 68 -24.75 3.01 -1.33
CA SER A 68 -25.01 1.77 -0.60
C SER A 68 -24.21 1.68 0.69
N ALA A 69 -22.92 2.03 0.64
CA ALA A 69 -22.05 2.05 1.82
C ALA A 69 -22.52 3.05 2.91
N ALA A 70 -23.17 4.13 2.50
CA ALA A 70 -23.68 5.17 3.43
C ALA A 70 -25.03 4.82 4.10
N ARG A 71 -25.63 3.65 3.83
CA ARG A 71 -26.95 3.25 4.35
C ARG A 71 -26.96 3.08 5.88
N SER A 72 -25.85 2.73 6.50
CA SER A 72 -25.76 2.57 7.96
C SER A 72 -25.09 3.77 8.60
N GLY A 73 -25.72 4.34 9.63
CA GLY A 73 -25.24 5.54 10.30
C GLY A 73 -25.23 6.77 9.38
N LEU A 74 -26.23 6.89 8.53
CA LEU A 74 -26.33 7.94 7.50
C LEU A 74 -26.19 9.34 8.08
N CYS A 75 -26.95 9.65 9.14
CA CYS A 75 -26.95 10.93 9.83
C CYS A 75 -26.63 10.69 11.31
N PHE A 76 -25.58 11.30 11.81
CA PHE A 76 -25.09 11.06 13.16
C PHE A 76 -25.06 12.31 14.05
N GLY A 77 -25.45 13.47 13.51
CA GLY A 77 -25.46 14.67 14.30
C GLY A 77 -26.24 15.83 13.69
N ARG A 78 -26.42 16.86 14.53
CA ARG A 78 -27.10 18.11 14.18
C ARG A 78 -26.36 19.29 14.78
N LEU A 79 -26.32 20.38 14.05
CA LEU A 79 -25.87 21.71 14.49
C LEU A 79 -27.04 22.67 14.46
N ASP A 80 -27.28 23.37 15.57
CA ASP A 80 -28.16 24.52 15.61
C ASP A 80 -27.29 25.78 15.58
N HIS A 81 -27.54 26.65 14.61
CA HIS A 81 -26.74 27.84 14.36
C HIS A 81 -27.29 29.07 15.08
N THR A 82 -26.42 30.07 15.26
CA THR A 82 -26.80 31.35 15.91
C THR A 82 -27.83 32.15 15.13
N ASP A 83 -27.99 31.89 13.83
CA ASP A 83 -29.01 32.49 12.97
C ASP A 83 -30.37 31.78 13.04
N GLY A 84 -30.50 30.74 13.87
CA GLY A 84 -31.70 29.92 14.01
C GLY A 84 -31.84 28.82 12.98
N SER A 85 -30.90 28.68 12.03
CA SER A 85 -30.86 27.56 11.08
C SER A 85 -30.36 26.27 11.72
N THR A 86 -30.68 25.14 11.09
CA THR A 86 -30.27 23.80 11.54
C THR A 86 -29.61 23.04 10.40
N SER A 87 -28.48 22.41 10.68
CA SER A 87 -27.78 21.55 9.73
C SER A 87 -27.62 20.13 10.28
N TYR A 88 -27.97 19.14 9.48
CA TYR A 88 -27.74 17.73 9.79
C TYR A 88 -26.40 17.27 9.21
N ILE A 89 -25.63 16.51 9.97
CA ILE A 89 -24.28 16.05 9.61
C ILE A 89 -24.32 14.54 9.41
N GLY A 90 -23.79 14.08 8.28
CA GLY A 90 -23.80 12.68 7.92
C GLY A 90 -22.62 12.23 7.11
N ARG A 91 -22.64 10.95 6.70
CA ARG A 91 -21.55 10.30 5.95
C ARG A 91 -21.38 10.82 4.54
N ILE A 92 -22.47 11.26 3.94
CA ILE A 92 -22.53 11.83 2.58
C ILE A 92 -23.40 13.08 2.58
N GLY A 93 -23.26 13.89 1.55
CA GLY A 93 -24.17 15.01 1.28
C GLY A 93 -25.40 14.55 0.49
N LEU A 94 -26.60 14.98 0.93
CA LEU A 94 -27.86 14.78 0.22
C LEU A 94 -28.53 16.12 0.02
N THR A 95 -29.04 16.35 -1.19
CA THR A 95 -29.84 17.52 -1.55
C THR A 95 -31.29 17.09 -1.70
N ASP A 96 -32.24 17.83 -1.13
CA ASP A 96 -33.64 17.56 -1.34
C ASP A 96 -34.03 18.05 -2.76
N PRO A 97 -34.51 17.16 -3.63
CA PRO A 97 -34.88 17.55 -5.00
C PRO A 97 -36.12 18.45 -5.06
N ALA A 98 -36.90 18.56 -3.97
CA ALA A 98 -38.14 19.35 -3.94
C ALA A 98 -37.85 20.84 -3.83
N ASP A 99 -36.83 21.25 -3.10
CA ASP A 99 -36.50 22.66 -2.86
C ASP A 99 -35.06 23.01 -3.26
N GLY A 100 -34.23 22.01 -3.54
CA GLY A 100 -32.78 22.17 -3.85
C GLY A 100 -31.92 22.47 -2.62
N GLU A 101 -32.50 22.38 -1.40
CA GLU A 101 -31.77 22.64 -0.18
C GLU A 101 -30.89 21.44 0.23
N ASN A 102 -29.86 21.72 1.03
CA ASN A 102 -28.96 20.70 1.56
C ASN A 102 -29.65 19.98 2.73
N ALA A 103 -30.20 18.80 2.48
CA ALA A 103 -30.90 18.00 3.49
C ALA A 103 -29.94 17.32 4.47
N LEU A 104 -28.72 16.97 4.04
CA LEU A 104 -27.67 16.34 4.84
C LEU A 104 -26.30 16.84 4.39
N THR A 105 -25.54 17.38 5.32
CA THR A 105 -24.19 17.90 5.07
C THR A 105 -23.17 16.79 5.23
N ASP A 106 -22.34 16.60 4.22
CA ASP A 106 -21.20 15.68 4.30
C ASP A 106 -20.22 16.13 5.41
N TRP A 107 -19.80 15.21 6.26
CA TRP A 107 -18.88 15.46 7.38
C TRP A 107 -17.54 16.09 6.94
N ARG A 108 -17.13 15.83 5.71
CA ARG A 108 -15.89 16.36 5.11
C ARG A 108 -16.02 17.81 4.70
N ALA A 109 -17.24 18.29 4.45
CA ALA A 109 -17.49 19.64 4.02
C ALA A 109 -17.02 20.68 5.06
N PRO A 110 -16.56 21.87 4.62
CA PRO A 110 -16.18 22.94 5.58
C PRO A 110 -17.32 23.34 6.54
N ALA A 111 -18.57 23.26 6.07
CA ALA A 111 -19.75 23.57 6.89
C ALA A 111 -19.97 22.56 8.05
N ALA A 112 -19.45 21.36 7.96
CA ALA A 112 -19.51 20.36 9.03
C ALA A 112 -18.41 20.54 10.10
N ARG A 113 -17.40 21.37 9.85
CA ARG A 113 -16.28 21.57 10.78
C ARG A 113 -16.69 21.96 12.20
N PRO A 114 -17.69 22.84 12.43
CA PRO A 114 -18.12 23.17 13.80
C PRO A 114 -18.58 21.95 14.59
N PHE A 115 -19.06 20.89 13.95
CA PHE A 115 -19.45 19.66 14.63
C PHE A 115 -18.29 19.01 15.41
N TYR A 116 -17.04 19.17 14.94
CA TYR A 116 -15.86 18.59 15.56
C TYR A 116 -15.04 19.57 16.41
N CYS A 117 -15.05 20.85 16.04
CA CYS A 117 -14.12 21.85 16.57
C CYS A 117 -14.79 22.95 17.41
N ALA A 118 -16.12 23.08 17.40
CA ALA A 118 -16.79 24.09 18.20
C ALA A 118 -16.66 23.79 19.71
N THR A 119 -16.33 24.83 20.48
CA THR A 119 -16.20 24.80 21.94
C THR A 119 -16.90 26.01 22.53
N LEU A 120 -17.17 26.01 23.85
CA LEU A 120 -17.68 27.19 24.56
C LEU A 120 -16.83 28.44 24.35
N ALA A 121 -15.49 28.27 24.29
CA ALA A 121 -14.57 29.38 24.03
C ALA A 121 -14.55 29.83 22.54
N THR A 122 -14.92 28.95 21.60
CA THR A 122 -14.92 29.23 20.16
C THR A 122 -16.12 28.52 19.52
N PRO A 123 -17.34 29.06 19.62
CA PRO A 123 -18.57 28.40 19.19
C PRO A 123 -18.72 28.23 17.68
N LEU A 124 -17.95 28.96 16.88
CA LEU A 124 -17.94 28.89 15.40
C LEU A 124 -19.33 29.12 14.75
N GLY A 125 -20.17 29.96 15.37
CA GLY A 125 -21.52 30.25 14.89
C GLY A 125 -22.56 29.18 15.25
N VAL A 126 -22.27 28.27 16.18
CA VAL A 126 -23.15 27.21 16.65
C VAL A 126 -23.57 27.48 18.09
N THR A 127 -24.86 27.33 18.37
CA THR A 127 -25.44 27.45 19.73
C THR A 127 -25.54 26.08 20.41
N ARG A 128 -25.80 25.02 19.62
CA ARG A 128 -25.90 23.66 20.14
C ARG A 128 -25.40 22.65 19.10
N ARG A 129 -24.67 21.67 19.58
CA ARG A 129 -24.28 20.48 18.84
C ARG A 129 -24.95 19.26 19.46
N ARG A 130 -25.64 18.47 18.63
CA ARG A 130 -26.36 17.25 19.04
C ARG A 130 -25.71 16.03 18.39
N HIS A 131 -25.34 15.04 19.19
CA HIS A 131 -24.84 13.75 18.78
C HIS A 131 -25.95 12.69 18.88
N PHE A 132 -26.20 11.92 17.83
CA PHE A 132 -27.19 10.86 17.81
C PHE A 132 -26.59 9.51 18.17
N GLN A 133 -27.28 8.74 19.01
CA GLN A 133 -27.07 7.31 19.15
C GLN A 133 -28.15 6.58 18.35
N LEU A 134 -27.70 5.78 17.39
CA LEU A 134 -28.57 5.09 16.44
C LEU A 134 -28.66 3.60 16.77
N ALA A 135 -29.80 2.98 16.49
CA ALA A 135 -30.00 1.54 16.52
C ALA A 135 -30.88 1.10 15.35
N GLY A 136 -30.68 -0.16 14.93
CA GLY A 136 -31.32 -0.71 13.74
C GLY A 136 -30.42 -0.58 12.52
N THR A 137 -30.95 -0.99 11.38
CA THR A 137 -30.31 -0.87 10.07
C THR A 137 -31.28 -0.17 9.12
N ALA A 138 -30.76 0.49 8.06
CA ALA A 138 -31.61 1.10 7.04
C ALA A 138 -32.60 0.09 6.45
N PRO A 139 -33.87 0.49 6.18
CA PRO A 139 -34.44 1.83 6.37
C PRO A 139 -34.97 2.12 7.78
N ASP A 140 -34.93 1.15 8.71
CA ASP A 140 -35.53 1.21 10.05
C ASP A 140 -34.58 1.75 11.13
N GLU A 141 -33.50 2.41 10.72
CA GLU A 141 -32.55 3.07 11.61
C GLU A 141 -33.27 4.18 12.39
N ARG A 142 -33.08 4.19 13.72
CA ARG A 142 -33.76 5.13 14.62
C ARG A 142 -32.79 5.71 15.66
N VAL A 143 -33.07 6.90 16.11
CA VAL A 143 -32.42 7.50 17.28
C VAL A 143 -32.91 6.80 18.52
N THR A 144 -32.00 6.28 19.32
CA THR A 144 -32.31 5.71 20.65
C THR A 144 -32.16 6.76 21.75
N THR A 145 -31.17 7.61 21.62
CA THR A 145 -30.91 8.74 22.51
C THR A 145 -30.02 9.75 21.79
N PHE A 146 -29.89 10.94 22.33
CA PHE A 146 -28.97 11.96 21.86
C PHE A 146 -28.27 12.65 23.03
N HIS A 147 -27.17 13.30 22.74
CA HIS A 147 -26.42 14.15 23.65
C HIS A 147 -26.29 15.55 23.04
N ASP A 148 -26.58 16.58 23.85
CA ASP A 148 -26.49 17.98 23.46
C ASP A 148 -25.31 18.66 24.16
N ASP A 149 -24.39 19.24 23.37
CA ASP A 149 -23.40 20.20 23.85
C ASP A 149 -23.95 21.63 23.57
N VAL A 150 -24.26 22.34 24.62
CA VAL A 150 -24.72 23.74 24.56
C VAL A 150 -23.50 24.65 24.54
N LEU A 151 -23.37 25.46 23.49
CA LEU A 151 -22.19 26.28 23.21
C LEU A 151 -22.44 27.78 23.39
N ASP A 152 -23.66 28.19 23.88
CA ASP A 152 -24.05 29.58 24.09
C ASP A 152 -24.28 29.93 25.56
N GLY A 153 -23.90 29.03 26.53
CA GLY A 153 -24.12 29.18 27.97
C GLY A 153 -22.85 29.45 28.76
N GLU A 154 -23.00 29.85 30.02
CA GLU A 154 -21.90 29.86 30.99
C GLU A 154 -21.43 28.42 31.24
N ALA A 155 -20.11 28.23 31.30
CA ALA A 155 -19.46 26.92 31.45
C ALA A 155 -19.91 26.24 32.77
N ASP A 156 -20.80 25.26 32.68
CA ASP A 156 -21.03 24.32 33.75
C ASP A 156 -19.90 23.25 33.70
N SER A 157 -19.07 23.22 34.75
CA SER A 157 -17.80 22.49 34.79
C SER A 157 -17.96 20.97 34.98
N GLY A 158 -18.97 20.36 34.40
CA GLY A 158 -19.30 18.96 34.61
C GLY A 158 -19.45 18.15 33.33
N SER A 159 -18.41 17.50 32.94
CA SER A 159 -18.26 16.30 32.13
C SER A 159 -17.33 16.47 30.95
N ALA A 160 -16.10 16.00 31.11
CA ALA A 160 -15.05 15.97 30.08
C ALA A 160 -15.17 14.78 29.14
N SER A 161 -16.26 14.00 29.13
CA SER A 161 -16.38 12.77 28.34
C SER A 161 -17.63 12.79 27.49
N ASP A 162 -17.43 12.76 26.15
CA ASP A 162 -18.50 12.60 25.17
C ASP A 162 -19.20 11.23 25.32
N PRO A 163 -20.52 11.18 25.68
CA PRO A 163 -21.24 9.92 25.88
C PRO A 163 -21.32 9.07 24.59
N ALA A 164 -21.32 9.69 23.41
CA ALA A 164 -21.31 8.98 22.13
C ALA A 164 -19.96 8.27 21.93
N LEU A 165 -18.86 8.94 22.28
CA LEU A 165 -17.53 8.35 22.33
C LEU A 165 -17.48 7.16 23.28
N LEU A 166 -17.97 7.32 24.50
CA LEU A 166 -17.97 6.24 25.51
C LEU A 166 -18.82 5.04 25.07
N ALA A 167 -19.97 5.27 24.43
CA ALA A 167 -20.80 4.19 23.88
C ALA A 167 -20.10 3.46 22.74
N ALA A 168 -19.46 4.18 21.82
CA ALA A 168 -18.69 3.59 20.72
C ALA A 168 -17.49 2.77 21.24
N LEU A 169 -16.83 3.23 22.28
CA LEU A 169 -15.69 2.55 22.91
C LEU A 169 -16.10 1.26 23.65
N LYS A 170 -17.33 1.18 24.16
CA LYS A 170 -17.89 -0.01 24.84
C LYS A 170 -18.43 -1.08 23.88
N ALA A 171 -18.64 -0.75 22.60
CA ALA A 171 -19.18 -1.68 21.63
C ALA A 171 -18.19 -2.84 21.34
N PRO A 172 -18.66 -4.11 21.22
CA PRO A 172 -17.82 -5.26 20.91
C PRO A 172 -17.06 -5.08 19.60
N ARG A 173 -15.84 -5.61 19.53
CA ARG A 173 -15.01 -5.56 18.31
C ARG A 173 -15.52 -6.55 17.26
N GLY A 174 -15.37 -6.20 16.00
CA GLY A 174 -15.68 -7.05 14.85
C GLY A 174 -14.42 -7.45 14.09
N SER A 175 -14.59 -8.31 13.07
CA SER A 175 -13.50 -8.71 12.16
C SER A 175 -13.01 -7.60 11.24
N THR A 176 -13.72 -6.46 11.20
CA THR A 176 -13.39 -5.29 10.39
C THR A 176 -13.34 -4.03 11.25
N MET A 177 -12.50 -3.09 10.86
CA MET A 177 -12.39 -1.79 11.51
C MET A 177 -13.64 -0.96 11.27
N ARG A 178 -14.18 -0.36 12.33
CA ARG A 178 -15.24 0.66 12.24
C ARG A 178 -14.64 2.03 11.99
N ASP A 179 -15.33 2.86 11.21
CA ASP A 179 -14.97 4.25 11.08
C ASP A 179 -15.26 5.03 12.39
N ILE A 180 -14.58 6.16 12.55
CA ILE A 180 -14.72 7.03 13.74
C ILE A 180 -15.40 8.35 13.43
N VAL A 181 -16.11 8.47 12.31
CA VAL A 181 -16.71 9.75 11.87
C VAL A 181 -17.57 10.40 12.96
N THR A 182 -18.26 9.59 13.74
CA THR A 182 -19.13 10.06 14.85
C THR A 182 -18.37 10.47 16.10
N THR A 183 -17.11 10.08 16.23
CA THR A 183 -16.30 10.21 17.46
C THR A 183 -14.97 10.92 17.23
N ILE A 184 -14.78 11.55 16.06
CA ILE A 184 -13.60 12.35 15.77
C ILE A 184 -13.50 13.49 16.77
N GLN A 185 -12.37 13.58 17.44
CA GLN A 185 -12.07 14.66 18.38
C GLN A 185 -11.42 15.85 17.68
N ALA A 186 -11.47 17.03 18.30
CA ALA A 186 -10.95 18.27 17.72
C ALA A 186 -9.45 18.18 17.33
N GLU A 187 -8.64 17.49 18.14
CA GLU A 187 -7.23 17.21 17.83
C GLU A 187 -7.07 16.39 16.55
N GLN A 188 -7.88 15.34 16.41
CA GLN A 188 -7.89 14.46 15.25
C GLN A 188 -8.40 15.19 13.99
N ASP A 189 -9.48 15.97 14.10
CA ASP A 189 -10.03 16.77 12.99
C ASP A 189 -9.02 17.80 12.48
N ALA A 190 -8.29 18.45 13.40
CA ALA A 190 -7.24 19.39 13.01
C ALA A 190 -6.14 18.73 12.15
N ILE A 191 -5.79 17.48 12.44
CA ILE A 191 -4.81 16.71 11.65
C ILE A 191 -5.42 16.22 10.34
N ILE A 192 -6.67 15.72 10.36
CA ILE A 192 -7.38 15.23 9.17
C ILE A 192 -7.45 16.31 8.09
N ARG A 193 -7.69 17.56 8.49
CA ARG A 193 -7.86 18.70 7.56
C ARG A 193 -6.56 19.44 7.18
N LEU A 194 -5.38 18.95 7.56
CA LEU A 194 -4.13 19.52 7.08
C LEU A 194 -4.05 19.48 5.54
N PRO A 195 -3.35 20.41 4.88
CA PRO A 195 -3.24 20.47 3.42
C PRO A 195 -2.72 19.17 2.79
N LEU A 196 -3.06 18.94 1.51
CA LEU A 196 -2.56 17.81 0.71
C LEU A 196 -1.04 17.88 0.49
N SER A 197 -0.49 19.08 0.37
CA SER A 197 0.93 19.29 0.05
C SER A 197 1.84 19.00 1.24
N GLY A 198 2.96 18.33 0.97
CA GLY A 198 3.98 18.02 1.96
C GLY A 198 3.74 16.70 2.69
N ALA A 199 4.66 16.36 3.59
CA ALA A 199 4.59 15.18 4.42
C ALA A 199 4.11 15.54 5.83
N VAL A 200 3.19 14.72 6.36
CA VAL A 200 2.70 14.80 7.73
C VAL A 200 3.06 13.50 8.44
N VAL A 201 3.80 13.61 9.52
CA VAL A 201 4.09 12.50 10.44
C VAL A 201 3.20 12.64 11.65
N ILE A 202 2.44 11.60 11.96
CA ILE A 202 1.53 11.55 13.10
C ILE A 202 2.04 10.48 14.05
N GLU A 203 2.60 10.91 15.16
CA GLU A 203 3.06 9.99 16.22
C GLU A 203 2.02 9.92 17.33
N GLY A 204 1.80 8.74 17.86
CA GLY A 204 0.92 8.53 18.99
C GLY A 204 1.08 7.12 19.53
N GLY A 205 0.91 6.97 20.83
CA GLY A 205 0.95 5.68 21.49
C GLY A 205 -0.20 4.76 21.08
N PRO A 206 -0.27 3.58 21.69
CA PRO A 206 -1.37 2.64 21.44
C PRO A 206 -2.72 3.27 21.76
N GLY A 207 -3.73 2.93 20.98
CA GLY A 207 -5.11 3.35 21.25
C GLY A 207 -5.45 4.82 20.96
N THR A 208 -4.52 5.63 20.44
CA THR A 208 -4.76 7.05 20.12
C THR A 208 -5.52 7.27 18.79
N GLY A 209 -5.80 6.19 18.06
CA GLY A 209 -6.56 6.28 16.80
C GLY A 209 -5.73 6.67 15.59
N LYS A 210 -4.41 6.51 15.59
CA LYS A 210 -3.50 6.82 14.47
C LYS A 210 -4.00 6.35 13.11
N THR A 211 -4.26 5.06 12.99
CA THR A 211 -4.77 4.41 11.77
C THR A 211 -6.09 5.04 11.31
N ALA A 212 -7.02 5.24 12.26
CA ALA A 212 -8.30 5.87 11.96
C ALA A 212 -8.12 7.30 11.44
N VAL A 213 -7.28 8.10 12.08
CA VAL A 213 -6.96 9.48 11.64
C VAL A 213 -6.35 9.46 10.25
N ALA A 214 -5.41 8.54 9.96
CA ALA A 214 -4.79 8.43 8.65
C ALA A 214 -5.80 8.10 7.54
N LEU A 215 -6.70 7.13 7.77
CA LEU A 215 -7.72 6.73 6.81
C LEU A 215 -8.78 7.83 6.60
N HIS A 216 -9.24 8.48 7.68
CA HIS A 216 -10.17 9.60 7.57
C HIS A 216 -9.54 10.82 6.89
N ARG A 217 -8.24 11.05 7.12
CA ARG A 217 -7.48 12.06 6.37
C ARG A 217 -7.42 11.70 4.88
N ALA A 218 -7.17 10.45 4.53
CA ALA A 218 -7.23 10.00 3.13
C ALA A 218 -8.60 10.27 2.51
N ALA A 219 -9.70 9.93 3.22
CA ALA A 219 -11.06 10.20 2.78
C ALA A 219 -11.33 11.71 2.61
N TYR A 220 -10.87 12.54 3.56
CA TYR A 220 -10.97 14.00 3.46
C TYR A 220 -10.21 14.54 2.25
N LEU A 221 -8.98 14.08 2.02
CA LEU A 221 -8.17 14.53 0.90
C LEU A 221 -8.75 14.11 -0.46
N LEU A 222 -9.30 12.89 -0.57
CA LEU A 222 -10.02 12.41 -1.74
C LEU A 222 -11.25 13.26 -2.03
N TYR A 223 -11.99 13.64 -1.00
CA TYR A 223 -13.14 14.54 -1.13
C TYR A 223 -12.71 15.96 -1.53
N ALA A 224 -11.76 16.56 -0.81
CA ALA A 224 -11.36 17.96 -0.99
C ALA A 224 -10.55 18.19 -2.29
N HIS A 225 -9.86 17.17 -2.79
CA HIS A 225 -9.00 17.22 -3.97
C HIS A 225 -9.40 16.18 -5.03
N ARG A 226 -10.72 15.93 -5.17
CA ARG A 226 -11.28 14.87 -6.00
C ARG A 226 -10.76 14.87 -7.44
N GLU A 227 -10.71 16.04 -8.11
CA GLU A 227 -10.27 16.13 -9.50
C GLU A 227 -8.84 15.61 -9.71
N ARG A 228 -7.97 15.86 -8.74
CA ARG A 228 -6.56 15.43 -8.79
C ARG A 228 -6.40 13.98 -8.38
N LEU A 229 -6.96 13.59 -7.23
CA LEU A 229 -6.75 12.27 -6.65
C LEU A 229 -7.58 11.16 -7.30
N ALA A 230 -8.72 11.49 -7.95
CA ALA A 230 -9.46 10.51 -8.74
C ALA A 230 -8.69 9.95 -9.95
N ARG A 231 -7.66 10.66 -10.42
CA ARG A 231 -6.82 10.22 -11.56
C ARG A 231 -5.59 9.44 -11.12
N SER A 232 -4.97 9.86 -10.02
CA SER A 232 -3.70 9.31 -9.53
C SER A 232 -3.87 8.33 -8.37
N GLY A 233 -5.00 8.37 -7.68
CA GLY A 233 -5.28 7.53 -6.51
C GLY A 233 -4.47 7.86 -5.27
N VAL A 234 -4.81 7.15 -4.20
CA VAL A 234 -4.10 7.15 -2.92
C VAL A 234 -3.55 5.74 -2.69
N LEU A 235 -2.27 5.62 -2.36
CA LEU A 235 -1.66 4.37 -1.94
C LEU A 235 -1.68 4.29 -0.41
N VAL A 236 -2.25 3.22 0.13
CA VAL A 236 -2.23 2.91 1.57
C VAL A 236 -1.34 1.69 1.80
N VAL A 237 -0.29 1.88 2.59
CA VAL A 237 0.66 0.83 2.96
C VAL A 237 0.40 0.42 4.40
N GLY A 238 0.03 -0.84 4.59
CA GLY A 238 -0.18 -1.43 5.92
C GLY A 238 0.91 -2.44 6.27
N PRO A 239 1.06 -2.78 7.57
CA PRO A 239 2.13 -3.66 8.03
C PRO A 239 1.98 -5.12 7.56
N SER A 240 0.75 -5.59 7.33
CA SER A 240 0.47 -6.99 6.97
C SER A 240 -0.80 -7.14 6.14
N ALA A 241 -0.95 -8.28 5.46
CA ALA A 241 -2.17 -8.61 4.73
C ALA A 241 -3.41 -8.72 5.64
N GLY A 242 -3.23 -9.21 6.88
CA GLY A 242 -4.30 -9.24 7.89
C GLY A 242 -4.78 -7.84 8.24
N PHE A 243 -3.86 -6.92 8.46
CA PHE A 243 -4.18 -5.52 8.71
C PHE A 243 -4.90 -4.87 7.52
N VAL A 244 -4.41 -5.08 6.30
CA VAL A 244 -5.05 -4.53 5.08
C VAL A 244 -6.49 -5.03 4.95
N ARG A 245 -6.77 -6.32 5.23
CA ARG A 245 -8.16 -6.84 5.27
C ARG A 245 -9.00 -6.15 6.35
N TYR A 246 -8.42 -5.94 7.53
CA TYR A 246 -9.12 -5.31 8.65
C TYR A 246 -9.54 -3.86 8.36
N VAL A 247 -8.67 -3.06 7.70
CA VAL A 247 -8.93 -1.64 7.42
C VAL A 247 -9.57 -1.38 6.06
N GLY A 248 -9.53 -2.37 5.15
CA GLY A 248 -9.91 -2.21 3.74
C GLY A 248 -11.35 -1.76 3.51
N GLY A 249 -12.26 -2.05 4.47
CA GLY A 249 -13.65 -1.62 4.42
C GLY A 249 -13.91 -0.15 4.83
N VAL A 250 -12.96 0.51 5.50
CA VAL A 250 -13.20 1.86 6.06
C VAL A 250 -13.40 2.92 4.96
N LEU A 251 -12.50 2.99 3.98
CA LEU A 251 -12.57 4.00 2.92
C LEU A 251 -13.76 3.77 1.97
N PRO A 252 -14.09 2.56 1.53
CA PRO A 252 -15.34 2.30 0.82
C PRO A 252 -16.59 2.68 1.62
N ALA A 253 -16.62 2.42 2.94
CA ALA A 253 -17.73 2.84 3.82
C ALA A 253 -17.89 4.37 3.91
N LEU A 254 -16.82 5.12 3.63
CA LEU A 254 -16.81 6.58 3.50
C LEU A 254 -17.05 7.06 2.06
N GLY A 255 -17.36 6.15 1.13
CA GLY A 255 -17.67 6.46 -0.27
C GLY A 255 -16.46 6.71 -1.17
N GLU A 256 -15.27 6.26 -0.77
CA GLU A 256 -14.03 6.49 -1.52
C GLU A 256 -13.47 5.19 -2.11
N SER A 257 -13.38 5.14 -3.46
CA SER A 257 -12.93 3.96 -4.24
C SER A 257 -11.55 4.13 -4.89
N ALA A 258 -11.02 5.38 -4.98
CA ALA A 258 -9.73 5.64 -5.61
C ALA A 258 -8.54 5.36 -4.68
N VAL A 259 -8.55 4.19 -4.03
CA VAL A 259 -7.55 3.79 -3.05
C VAL A 259 -6.98 2.41 -3.37
N VAL A 260 -5.67 2.31 -3.30
CA VAL A 260 -4.92 1.07 -3.47
C VAL A 260 -4.29 0.69 -2.14
N PHE A 261 -4.53 -0.53 -1.69
CA PHE A 261 -3.93 -1.07 -0.47
C PHE A 261 -2.77 -2.01 -0.83
N THR A 262 -1.66 -1.90 -0.10
CA THR A 262 -0.51 -2.79 -0.25
C THR A 262 0.20 -3.03 1.08
N THR A 263 1.17 -3.94 1.05
CA THR A 263 2.09 -4.22 2.17
C THR A 263 3.55 -4.12 1.68
N PRO A 264 4.55 -3.98 2.57
CA PRO A 264 5.96 -3.95 2.17
C PRO A 264 6.35 -5.14 1.30
N GLY A 265 5.92 -6.36 1.64
CA GLY A 265 6.22 -7.58 0.87
C GLY A 265 5.54 -7.66 -0.52
N ARG A 266 4.70 -6.69 -0.88
CA ARG A 266 4.03 -6.58 -2.19
C ARG A 266 4.45 -5.33 -2.98
N LEU A 267 5.54 -4.69 -2.58
CA LEU A 267 6.03 -3.51 -3.30
C LEU A 267 6.58 -3.85 -4.68
N ALA A 268 7.17 -5.01 -4.87
CA ALA A 268 7.57 -5.49 -6.20
C ALA A 268 6.35 -6.07 -6.94
N GLN A 269 6.13 -5.63 -8.17
CA GLN A 269 5.01 -6.10 -8.99
C GLN A 269 5.16 -7.60 -9.30
N GLY A 270 4.09 -8.38 -9.16
CA GLY A 270 4.08 -9.82 -9.45
C GLY A 270 4.72 -10.68 -8.35
N VAL A 271 5.27 -10.09 -7.29
CA VAL A 271 5.91 -10.82 -6.19
C VAL A 271 5.13 -10.66 -4.90
N VAL A 272 4.89 -11.78 -4.22
CA VAL A 272 4.33 -11.82 -2.87
C VAL A 272 5.38 -12.40 -1.93
N ALA A 273 6.07 -11.52 -1.20
CA ALA A 273 7.11 -11.88 -0.25
C ALA A 273 6.50 -11.98 1.16
N THR A 274 6.60 -13.15 1.78
CA THR A 274 6.02 -13.43 3.11
C THR A 274 7.03 -13.97 4.11
N ALA A 275 8.19 -14.44 3.64
CA ALA A 275 9.24 -14.91 4.53
C ALA A 275 9.91 -13.74 5.25
N VAL A 276 10.51 -14.03 6.40
CA VAL A 276 11.18 -13.05 7.25
C VAL A 276 12.66 -13.40 7.31
N ASP A 277 13.50 -12.39 7.21
CA ASP A 277 14.95 -12.53 7.35
C ASP A 277 15.37 -12.54 8.82
N GLU A 278 16.58 -13.03 9.08
CA GLU A 278 17.28 -12.77 10.34
C GLU A 278 17.62 -11.27 10.46
N ASP A 279 17.72 -10.77 11.68
CA ASP A 279 17.86 -9.34 11.98
C ASP A 279 18.99 -8.65 11.22
N ASP A 280 20.18 -9.28 11.15
CA ASP A 280 21.35 -8.71 10.49
C ASP A 280 21.18 -8.65 8.96
N VAL A 281 20.54 -9.67 8.41
CA VAL A 281 20.19 -9.74 6.99
C VAL A 281 19.16 -8.67 6.65
N ALA A 282 18.11 -8.53 7.46
CA ALA A 282 17.08 -7.51 7.29
C ALA A 282 17.65 -6.09 7.35
N ARG A 283 18.55 -5.80 8.31
CA ARG A 283 19.25 -4.50 8.40
C ARG A 283 20.09 -4.22 7.16
N THR A 284 20.84 -5.20 6.69
CA THR A 284 21.68 -5.05 5.49
C THR A 284 20.84 -4.77 4.25
N LYS A 285 19.77 -5.54 4.03
CA LYS A 285 18.85 -5.35 2.88
C LYS A 285 18.10 -4.02 2.94
N GLY A 286 17.74 -3.56 4.15
CA GLY A 286 16.99 -2.32 4.35
C GLY A 286 17.82 -1.04 4.23
N ASP A 287 19.15 -1.13 4.13
CA ASP A 287 20.05 0.02 4.04
C ASP A 287 20.14 0.57 2.61
N LEU A 288 20.16 1.89 2.45
CA LEU A 288 20.32 2.56 1.15
C LEU A 288 21.66 2.23 0.46
N ALA A 289 22.66 1.72 1.17
CA ALA A 289 23.88 1.20 0.56
C ALA A 289 23.62 0.09 -0.45
N MET A 290 22.51 -0.65 -0.31
CA MET A 290 22.08 -1.65 -1.28
C MET A 290 21.84 -1.08 -2.68
N LEU A 291 21.49 0.20 -2.83
CA LEU A 291 21.39 0.85 -4.15
C LEU A 291 22.70 0.77 -4.94
N ALA A 292 23.82 0.97 -4.27
CA ALA A 292 25.14 0.87 -4.91
C ALA A 292 25.50 -0.60 -5.21
N VAL A 293 25.15 -1.52 -4.31
CA VAL A 293 25.35 -2.96 -4.48
C VAL A 293 24.58 -3.46 -5.71
N LEU A 294 23.30 -3.14 -5.83
CA LEU A 294 22.45 -3.56 -6.96
C LEU A 294 22.94 -2.99 -8.30
N ARG A 295 23.32 -1.70 -8.31
CA ARG A 295 23.92 -1.08 -9.53
C ARG A 295 25.19 -1.79 -9.96
N ARG A 296 26.04 -2.15 -9.02
CA ARG A 296 27.28 -2.88 -9.29
C ARG A 296 26.98 -4.31 -9.76
N ALA A 297 26.07 -5.01 -9.10
CA ALA A 297 25.64 -6.34 -9.49
C ALA A 297 25.11 -6.37 -10.95
N VAL A 298 24.30 -5.39 -11.35
CA VAL A 298 23.84 -5.26 -12.75
C VAL A 298 25.00 -4.93 -13.69
N ALA A 299 25.93 -4.05 -13.29
CA ALA A 299 27.09 -3.69 -14.10
C ALA A 299 28.05 -4.87 -14.32
N ASP A 300 28.17 -5.77 -13.34
CA ASP A 300 29.01 -6.98 -13.41
C ASP A 300 28.45 -8.03 -14.39
N ARG A 301 27.13 -7.95 -14.72
CA ARG A 301 26.51 -8.80 -15.75
C ARG A 301 26.87 -8.37 -17.18
N GLN A 302 27.45 -7.20 -17.35
CA GLN A 302 27.93 -6.67 -18.63
C GLN A 302 29.40 -7.08 -18.79
N ALA A 303 29.62 -8.35 -19.08
CA ALA A 303 30.94 -8.97 -19.11
C ALA A 303 31.81 -8.51 -20.30
N LEU A 304 33.08 -8.84 -20.23
CA LEU A 304 34.02 -8.82 -21.34
C LEU A 304 34.48 -10.24 -21.62
N PRO A 305 34.76 -10.60 -22.89
CA PRO A 305 35.17 -11.95 -23.22
C PRO A 305 36.48 -12.32 -22.51
N ALA A 306 36.53 -13.53 -21.95
CA ALA A 306 37.73 -14.06 -21.30
C ALA A 306 38.80 -14.41 -22.31
N ALA A 307 38.38 -14.88 -23.49
CA ALA A 307 39.22 -15.16 -24.66
C ALA A 307 38.56 -14.53 -25.90
N PRO A 308 39.32 -14.19 -26.97
CA PRO A 308 38.74 -13.71 -28.22
C PRO A 308 37.77 -14.74 -28.83
N ILE A 309 36.59 -14.27 -29.26
CA ILE A 309 35.54 -15.08 -29.91
C ILE A 309 35.62 -14.82 -31.43
N ALA A 310 35.99 -15.82 -32.19
CA ALA A 310 36.03 -15.75 -33.63
C ALA A 310 34.64 -16.05 -34.22
N LEU A 311 34.20 -15.24 -35.19
CA LEU A 311 32.97 -15.43 -35.94
C LEU A 311 33.33 -15.60 -37.40
N GLU A 312 32.97 -16.73 -38.00
CA GLU A 312 33.22 -17.04 -39.40
C GLU A 312 32.03 -16.56 -40.23
N LEU A 313 32.18 -15.43 -40.90
CA LEU A 313 31.22 -14.91 -41.87
C LEU A 313 31.54 -15.51 -43.24
N GLU A 314 30.63 -15.35 -44.25
CA GLU A 314 30.81 -15.96 -45.57
C GLU A 314 32.17 -15.65 -46.20
N ASP A 315 32.63 -14.39 -46.15
CA ASP A 315 33.84 -13.94 -46.83
C ASP A 315 35.00 -13.59 -45.90
N VAL A 316 34.77 -13.48 -44.59
CA VAL A 316 35.78 -13.00 -43.63
C VAL A 316 35.53 -13.48 -42.19
N THR A 317 36.59 -13.80 -41.51
CA THR A 317 36.52 -14.08 -40.04
C THR A 317 36.73 -12.80 -39.27
N VAL A 318 35.72 -12.41 -38.44
CA VAL A 318 35.82 -11.28 -37.49
C VAL A 318 35.97 -11.77 -36.05
N VAL A 319 36.54 -10.95 -35.19
CA VAL A 319 36.85 -11.36 -33.80
C VAL A 319 36.31 -10.37 -32.80
N ILE A 320 35.56 -10.89 -31.85
CA ILE A 320 35.14 -10.14 -30.64
C ILE A 320 36.28 -10.28 -29.60
N ASP A 321 37.19 -9.34 -29.62
CA ASP A 321 38.21 -9.25 -28.58
C ASP A 321 37.75 -8.36 -27.42
N ARG A 322 38.59 -8.31 -26.35
CA ARG A 322 38.29 -7.52 -25.14
C ARG A 322 38.15 -6.03 -25.43
N SER A 323 38.90 -5.50 -26.42
CA SER A 323 38.86 -4.06 -26.76
C SER A 323 37.60 -3.70 -27.52
N THR A 324 37.19 -4.51 -28.52
CA THR A 324 35.97 -4.34 -29.29
C THR A 324 34.73 -4.43 -28.39
N ALA A 325 34.66 -5.45 -27.50
CA ALA A 325 33.59 -5.60 -26.54
C ALA A 325 33.53 -4.45 -25.52
N ALA A 326 34.70 -3.99 -25.04
CA ALA A 326 34.77 -2.86 -24.10
C ALA A 326 34.27 -1.55 -24.73
N GLU A 327 34.61 -1.30 -25.99
CA GLU A 327 34.14 -0.12 -26.72
C GLU A 327 32.62 -0.16 -26.93
N ALA A 328 32.08 -1.31 -27.38
CA ALA A 328 30.64 -1.50 -27.53
C ALA A 328 29.91 -1.32 -26.20
N ARG A 329 30.44 -1.89 -25.08
CA ARG A 329 29.92 -1.73 -23.74
C ARG A 329 29.94 -0.27 -23.29
N ARG A 330 31.01 0.47 -23.54
CA ARG A 330 31.12 1.89 -23.22
C ARG A 330 30.06 2.72 -23.91
N ARG A 331 29.85 2.48 -25.23
CA ARG A 331 28.81 3.16 -26.03
C ARG A 331 27.41 2.86 -25.51
N ALA A 332 27.11 1.61 -25.20
CA ALA A 332 25.83 1.20 -24.65
C ALA A 332 25.55 1.86 -23.28
N ARG A 333 26.54 1.87 -22.37
CA ARG A 333 26.42 2.54 -21.07
C ARG A 333 26.23 4.06 -21.19
N ALA A 334 26.82 4.68 -22.21
CA ALA A 334 26.69 6.12 -22.44
C ALA A 334 25.27 6.55 -22.85
N THR A 335 24.40 5.61 -23.26
CA THR A 335 22.98 5.89 -23.56
C THR A 335 22.17 6.27 -22.31
N GLY A 336 22.62 5.85 -21.11
CA GLY A 336 21.89 6.03 -19.87
C GLY A 336 20.60 5.20 -19.77
N LEU A 337 20.34 4.29 -20.70
CA LEU A 337 19.18 3.41 -20.71
C LEU A 337 19.31 2.30 -19.65
N PRO A 338 18.19 1.75 -19.13
CA PRO A 338 18.20 0.54 -18.31
C PRO A 338 18.86 -0.64 -19.03
N HIS A 339 19.37 -1.61 -18.26
CA HIS A 339 20.21 -2.71 -18.74
C HIS A 339 19.64 -3.45 -19.97
N ASN A 340 18.36 -3.88 -19.91
CA ASN A 340 17.73 -4.64 -21.00
C ASN A 340 17.55 -3.80 -22.28
N ALA A 341 17.26 -2.52 -22.15
CA ALA A 341 17.14 -1.60 -23.27
C ALA A 341 18.53 -1.24 -23.86
N ALA A 342 19.54 -1.00 -22.99
CA ALA A 342 20.91 -0.72 -23.40
C ALA A 342 21.57 -1.91 -24.10
N ARG A 343 21.10 -3.15 -23.87
CA ARG A 343 21.55 -4.36 -24.59
C ARG A 343 21.40 -4.24 -26.11
N THR A 344 20.33 -3.61 -26.59
CA THR A 344 20.15 -3.35 -28.02
C THR A 344 21.24 -2.44 -28.54
N ALA A 345 21.55 -1.37 -27.82
CA ALA A 345 22.65 -0.46 -28.21
C ALA A 345 24.03 -1.14 -28.14
N PHE A 346 24.23 -2.07 -27.18
CA PHE A 346 25.44 -2.90 -27.14
C PHE A 346 25.58 -3.79 -28.38
N ARG A 347 24.53 -4.55 -28.71
CA ARG A 347 24.51 -5.43 -29.89
C ARG A 347 24.75 -4.65 -31.17
N ASP A 348 24.09 -3.51 -31.34
CA ASP A 348 24.21 -2.71 -32.56
C ASP A 348 25.58 -2.02 -32.67
N SER A 349 26.17 -1.59 -31.55
CA SER A 349 27.53 -1.06 -31.51
C SER A 349 28.57 -2.15 -31.79
N LEU A 350 28.41 -3.34 -31.20
CA LEU A 350 29.30 -4.47 -31.41
C LEU A 350 29.26 -4.89 -32.88
N GLY A 351 28.07 -5.08 -33.46
CA GLY A 351 27.90 -5.39 -34.88
C GLY A 351 28.54 -4.35 -35.80
N SER A 352 28.40 -3.06 -35.49
CA SER A 352 29.02 -2.00 -36.28
C SER A 352 30.55 -2.05 -36.25
N LEU A 353 31.14 -2.34 -35.07
CA LEU A 353 32.59 -2.50 -34.94
C LEU A 353 33.12 -3.74 -35.70
N LEU A 354 32.38 -4.85 -35.64
CA LEU A 354 32.74 -6.08 -36.39
C LEU A 354 32.61 -5.90 -37.89
N VAL A 355 31.59 -5.22 -38.41
CA VAL A 355 31.46 -4.87 -39.80
C VAL A 355 32.65 -4.02 -40.26
N GLN A 356 33.06 -3.03 -39.48
CA GLN A 356 34.23 -2.22 -39.80
C GLN A 356 35.50 -3.07 -39.82
N GLN A 357 35.70 -3.99 -38.84
CA GLN A 357 36.82 -4.92 -38.83
C GLN A 357 36.82 -5.84 -40.07
N GLY A 358 35.63 -6.32 -40.47
CA GLY A 358 35.49 -7.14 -41.68
C GLY A 358 35.90 -6.39 -42.93
N LEU A 359 35.43 -5.16 -43.10
CA LEU A 359 35.81 -4.32 -44.24
C LEU A 359 37.32 -4.04 -44.29
N GLU A 360 37.92 -3.72 -43.16
CA GLU A 360 39.39 -3.50 -43.10
C GLU A 360 40.18 -4.75 -43.46
N LYS A 361 39.73 -5.95 -43.10
CA LYS A 361 40.38 -7.22 -43.47
C LYS A 361 40.22 -7.55 -44.92
N LEU A 362 39.04 -7.30 -45.50
CA LEU A 362 38.79 -7.51 -46.95
C LEU A 362 39.60 -6.52 -47.78
N ASP A 363 39.74 -5.29 -47.35
CA ASP A 363 40.57 -4.28 -48.03
C ASP A 363 42.06 -4.65 -48.00
N GLN A 364 42.59 -5.11 -46.84
CA GLN A 364 43.95 -5.63 -46.72
C GLN A 364 44.20 -6.89 -47.55
N GLY A 365 43.15 -7.74 -47.77
CA GLY A 365 43.25 -8.90 -48.64
C GLY A 365 43.28 -8.56 -50.12
N LEU A 366 42.85 -7.33 -50.48
CA LEU A 366 42.88 -6.79 -51.84
C LEU A 366 44.17 -6.00 -52.15
N GLU A 367 45.03 -5.77 -51.15
CA GLU A 367 46.35 -5.16 -51.40
C GLU A 367 47.15 -6.08 -52.34
N ASP A 368 47.61 -5.52 -53.46
CA ASP A 368 48.42 -6.22 -54.44
C ASP A 368 49.65 -6.87 -53.76
N PRO A 369 50.01 -8.12 -54.10
CA PRO A 369 51.22 -8.73 -53.63
C PRO A 369 52.39 -7.78 -53.87
N PRO A 370 53.38 -7.64 -52.98
CA PRO A 370 54.50 -6.71 -53.18
C PRO A 370 55.22 -6.89 -54.52
N GLU A 371 55.19 -8.08 -55.05
CA GLU A 371 55.74 -8.44 -56.40
C GLU A 371 54.94 -7.78 -57.49
N LEU A 372 53.59 -7.70 -57.41
CA LEU A 372 52.72 -7.05 -58.38
C LEU A 372 52.80 -5.54 -58.30
N ALA A 373 52.86 -4.99 -57.06
CA ALA A 373 53.03 -3.56 -56.79
C ALA A 373 54.40 -3.06 -57.34
N GLU A 374 55.42 -3.91 -57.36
CA GLU A 374 56.73 -3.57 -57.88
C GLU A 374 56.74 -3.63 -59.48
N LEU A 375 55.91 -4.51 -60.02
CA LEU A 375 55.72 -4.64 -61.46
C LEU A 375 54.87 -3.45 -62.01
N LEU A 376 53.87 -3.05 -61.28
CA LEU A 376 52.99 -1.94 -61.69
C LEU A 376 53.64 -0.57 -61.52
N ARG A 377 54.64 -0.42 -60.63
CA ARG A 377 55.41 0.85 -60.47
C ARG A 377 56.18 1.27 -61.73
N GLY A 378 56.34 0.41 -62.69
CA GLY A 378 56.97 0.70 -63.97
C GLY A 378 55.99 1.04 -65.10
N LEU A 379 54.72 0.94 -64.89
CA LEU A 379 53.67 1.20 -65.83
C LEU A 379 52.97 2.50 -65.48
N ASP A 380 52.96 3.48 -66.38
CA ASP A 380 52.21 4.75 -66.17
C ASP A 380 50.72 4.51 -66.39
N ILE A 381 50.15 3.83 -65.35
CA ILE A 381 48.70 3.54 -65.28
C ILE A 381 48.05 4.70 -64.55
N PRO A 382 47.16 5.47 -65.21
CA PRO A 382 46.43 6.49 -64.55
C PRO A 382 45.66 5.90 -63.38
N GLU A 383 45.76 6.51 -62.14
CA GLU A 383 44.89 6.19 -61.01
C GLU A 383 43.44 6.41 -61.46
N ILE A 384 42.80 5.35 -61.90
CA ILE A 384 41.34 5.36 -62.09
C ILE A 384 40.74 5.07 -60.75
N GLU A 385 40.25 6.11 -60.07
CA GLU A 385 39.30 5.86 -58.97
C GLU A 385 38.17 5.01 -59.55
N PRO A 386 37.93 3.77 -59.07
CA PRO A 386 36.85 2.95 -59.57
C PRO A 386 35.52 3.68 -59.36
N ALA A 387 34.91 4.10 -60.46
CA ALA A 387 33.58 4.64 -60.48
C ALA A 387 32.66 3.59 -59.80
N GLY A 388 32.17 3.89 -58.58
CA GLY A 388 31.35 2.95 -57.78
C GLY A 388 32.02 2.39 -56.53
N ALA A 389 33.27 2.72 -56.20
CA ALA A 389 33.92 2.21 -54.97
C ALA A 389 33.11 2.48 -53.68
N ALA A 390 32.44 3.63 -53.62
CA ALA A 390 31.55 3.97 -52.50
C ALA A 390 30.28 3.09 -52.48
N GLU A 391 29.72 2.73 -53.62
CA GLU A 391 28.55 1.85 -53.76
C GLU A 391 28.91 0.40 -53.42
N VAL A 392 30.04 -0.11 -53.87
CA VAL A 392 30.55 -1.44 -53.54
C VAL A 392 30.83 -1.55 -52.04
N SER A 393 31.46 -0.56 -51.43
CA SER A 393 31.69 -0.53 -49.98
C SER A 393 30.40 -0.44 -49.17
N ALA A 394 29.37 0.26 -49.66
CA ALA A 394 28.06 0.32 -49.03
C ALA A 394 27.31 -1.01 -49.10
N GLN A 395 27.38 -1.68 -50.27
CA GLN A 395 26.76 -3.00 -50.47
C GLN A 395 27.44 -4.06 -49.60
N LEU A 396 28.75 -4.16 -49.59
CA LEU A 396 29.52 -5.10 -48.76
C LEU A 396 29.27 -4.88 -47.28
N ARG A 397 29.12 -3.62 -46.84
CA ARG A 397 28.73 -3.27 -45.47
C ARG A 397 27.33 -3.76 -45.13
N ALA A 398 26.40 -3.75 -46.08
CA ALA A 398 25.05 -4.26 -45.89
C ALA A 398 25.04 -5.80 -45.78
N GLU A 399 25.80 -6.48 -46.64
CA GLU A 399 25.95 -7.93 -46.64
C GLU A 399 26.55 -8.44 -45.32
N LEU A 400 27.64 -7.85 -44.86
CA LEU A 400 28.27 -8.20 -43.58
C LEU A 400 27.32 -7.94 -42.36
N ARG A 401 26.46 -6.91 -42.43
CA ARG A 401 25.46 -6.68 -41.40
C ARG A 401 24.37 -7.74 -41.37
N ASP A 402 23.91 -8.16 -42.56
CA ASP A 402 22.83 -9.15 -42.65
C ASP A 402 23.36 -10.53 -42.27
N ASP A 403 24.60 -10.85 -42.60
CA ASP A 403 25.29 -12.07 -42.16
C ASP A 403 25.40 -12.09 -40.61
N LEU A 404 25.92 -11.03 -39.98
CA LEU A 404 25.97 -10.92 -38.54
C LEU A 404 24.59 -10.99 -37.86
N ARG A 405 23.54 -10.45 -38.50
CA ARG A 405 22.17 -10.51 -37.92
C ARG A 405 21.61 -11.92 -37.84
N SER A 406 22.01 -12.78 -38.79
CA SER A 406 21.61 -14.19 -38.83
C SER A 406 22.57 -15.13 -38.10
N HIS A 407 23.76 -14.64 -37.73
CA HIS A 407 24.83 -15.46 -37.16
C HIS A 407 24.56 -15.91 -35.73
N LEU A 408 24.44 -17.23 -35.51
CA LEU A 408 24.07 -17.80 -34.21
C LEU A 408 25.10 -17.52 -33.10
N ASP A 409 26.41 -17.63 -33.46
CA ASP A 409 27.46 -17.41 -32.46
C ASP A 409 27.60 -15.94 -32.09
N PHE A 410 27.22 -15.00 -32.97
CA PHE A 410 27.11 -13.59 -32.62
C PHE A 410 26.01 -13.35 -31.54
N HIS A 411 24.84 -13.99 -31.74
CA HIS A 411 23.76 -13.90 -30.77
C HIS A 411 24.15 -14.57 -29.45
N ALA A 412 24.81 -15.71 -29.47
CA ALA A 412 25.32 -16.39 -28.28
C ALA A 412 26.34 -15.52 -27.51
N ALA A 413 27.29 -14.90 -28.25
CA ALA A 413 28.24 -13.96 -27.66
C ALA A 413 27.57 -12.75 -27.01
N VAL A 414 26.55 -12.16 -27.68
CA VAL A 414 25.77 -11.07 -27.11
C VAL A 414 25.02 -11.49 -25.84
N GLU A 415 24.46 -12.72 -25.81
CA GLU A 415 23.79 -13.26 -24.62
C GLU A 415 24.76 -13.52 -23.47
N GLU A 416 25.95 -14.02 -23.75
CA GLU A 416 27.00 -14.24 -22.75
C GLU A 416 27.53 -12.92 -22.17
N LEU A 417 27.82 -11.93 -23.03
CA LEU A 417 28.45 -10.67 -22.63
C LEU A 417 27.45 -9.67 -22.04
N TRP A 418 26.17 -9.76 -22.42
CA TRP A 418 25.12 -8.87 -21.94
C TRP A 418 23.76 -9.58 -21.93
N PRO A 419 23.50 -10.48 -20.93
CA PRO A 419 22.27 -11.26 -20.86
C PRO A 419 21.04 -10.40 -20.64
N VAL A 420 19.87 -10.88 -21.08
CA VAL A 420 18.58 -10.35 -20.64
C VAL A 420 18.31 -10.87 -19.23
N LEU A 421 17.94 -9.98 -18.31
CA LEU A 421 17.73 -10.30 -16.91
C LEU A 421 16.34 -9.88 -16.45
N THR A 422 15.70 -10.70 -15.59
CA THR A 422 14.58 -10.27 -14.76
C THR A 422 15.08 -9.87 -13.36
N PRO A 423 14.31 -9.07 -12.61
CA PRO A 423 14.67 -8.72 -11.23
C PRO A 423 14.89 -9.94 -10.34
N GLU A 424 14.00 -10.94 -10.47
CA GLU A 424 14.04 -12.18 -9.69
C GLU A 424 15.30 -12.99 -10.00
N GLN A 425 15.63 -13.17 -11.27
CA GLN A 425 16.85 -13.86 -11.69
C GLN A 425 18.10 -13.14 -11.19
N ALA A 426 18.16 -11.81 -11.38
CA ALA A 426 19.30 -11.01 -10.97
C ALA A 426 19.56 -11.08 -9.46
N LEU A 427 18.50 -11.00 -8.64
CA LEU A 427 18.62 -11.06 -7.18
C LEU A 427 18.92 -12.48 -6.69
N ALA A 428 18.25 -13.50 -7.25
CA ALA A 428 18.49 -14.90 -6.89
C ALA A 428 19.94 -15.31 -7.18
N GLU A 429 20.45 -15.00 -8.38
CA GLU A 429 21.83 -15.30 -8.76
C GLU A 429 22.87 -14.49 -7.98
N LEU A 430 22.55 -13.24 -7.60
CA LEU A 430 23.44 -12.45 -6.73
C LEU A 430 23.59 -13.12 -5.37
N PHE A 431 22.48 -13.52 -4.74
CA PHE A 431 22.50 -14.11 -3.41
C PHE A 431 22.97 -15.57 -3.39
N ALA A 432 22.84 -16.31 -4.49
CA ALA A 432 23.33 -17.67 -4.60
C ALA A 432 24.86 -17.78 -4.81
N SER A 433 25.54 -16.68 -5.17
CA SER A 433 26.97 -16.71 -5.49
C SER A 433 27.80 -15.85 -4.53
N PRO A 434 28.63 -16.46 -3.67
CA PRO A 434 29.57 -15.72 -2.82
C PRO A 434 30.50 -14.79 -3.61
N ASP A 435 30.94 -15.21 -4.81
CA ASP A 435 31.83 -14.42 -5.64
C ASP A 435 31.13 -13.16 -6.19
N ARG A 436 29.85 -13.27 -6.58
CA ARG A 436 29.06 -12.13 -7.03
C ARG A 436 28.79 -11.16 -5.88
N LEU A 437 28.49 -11.67 -4.69
CA LEU A 437 28.33 -10.84 -3.49
C LEU A 437 29.61 -10.09 -3.16
N ALA A 438 30.76 -10.76 -3.20
CA ALA A 438 32.06 -10.16 -2.95
C ALA A 438 32.42 -9.07 -3.99
N SER A 439 32.05 -9.30 -5.27
CA SER A 439 32.22 -8.31 -6.33
C SER A 439 31.30 -7.09 -6.16
N ALA A 440 30.06 -7.32 -5.76
CA ALA A 440 29.05 -6.28 -5.63
C ALA A 440 29.30 -5.36 -4.43
N GLY A 441 29.92 -5.86 -3.34
CA GLY A 441 30.21 -5.04 -2.16
C GLY A 441 30.89 -5.81 -1.03
N HIS A 442 31.25 -5.09 0.01
CA HIS A 442 31.86 -5.66 1.22
C HIS A 442 30.79 -5.92 2.30
N GLY A 443 31.00 -6.93 3.14
CA GLY A 443 30.10 -7.25 4.25
C GLY A 443 28.80 -7.93 3.86
N LEU A 444 28.68 -8.42 2.62
CA LEU A 444 27.45 -9.00 2.09
C LEU A 444 27.36 -10.53 2.25
N ALA A 445 28.37 -11.17 2.86
CA ALA A 445 28.41 -12.65 2.99
C ALA A 445 27.17 -13.23 3.69
N GLY A 446 26.56 -12.50 4.64
CA GLY A 446 25.33 -12.89 5.32
C GLY A 446 24.09 -12.94 4.41
N LEU A 447 24.12 -12.33 3.22
CA LEU A 447 23.03 -12.39 2.24
C LEU A 447 23.03 -13.68 1.42
N HIS A 448 24.08 -14.50 1.53
CA HIS A 448 24.19 -15.75 0.77
C HIS A 448 23.08 -16.73 1.14
N ARG A 449 22.33 -17.19 0.14
CA ARG A 449 21.31 -18.23 0.29
C ARG A 449 21.17 -19.04 -1.01
N PRO A 450 20.68 -20.30 -0.93
CA PRO A 450 20.47 -21.13 -2.11
C PRO A 450 19.51 -20.49 -3.11
N GLU A 451 19.71 -20.77 -4.38
CA GLU A 451 18.77 -20.44 -5.43
C GLU A 451 17.41 -21.12 -5.18
N GLY A 452 16.32 -20.46 -5.51
CA GLY A 452 14.96 -20.96 -5.25
C GLY A 452 14.47 -20.76 -3.81
N SER A 453 15.22 -20.08 -2.95
CA SER A 453 14.75 -19.67 -1.61
C SER A 453 13.54 -18.75 -1.73
N ALA A 454 12.59 -18.87 -0.78
CA ALA A 454 11.42 -18.00 -0.72
C ALA A 454 11.82 -16.52 -0.57
N TRP A 455 11.04 -15.63 -1.22
CA TRP A 455 11.25 -14.18 -1.08
C TRP A 455 10.88 -13.70 0.31
N THR A 456 11.77 -12.93 0.90
CA THR A 456 11.54 -12.26 2.18
C THR A 456 10.96 -10.86 1.97
N VAL A 457 10.28 -10.33 3.00
CA VAL A 457 9.70 -8.97 2.93
C VAL A 457 10.77 -7.93 2.56
N ALA A 458 12.00 -8.06 3.08
CA ALA A 458 13.10 -7.16 2.77
C ALA A 458 13.70 -7.33 1.36
N ASP A 459 13.34 -8.39 0.62
CA ASP A 459 13.70 -8.52 -0.81
C ASP A 459 12.82 -7.66 -1.72
N ALA A 460 11.58 -7.38 -1.34
CA ALA A 460 10.63 -6.68 -2.19
C ALA A 460 11.14 -5.30 -2.67
N PRO A 461 11.68 -4.41 -1.82
CA PRO A 461 12.24 -3.15 -2.28
C PRO A 461 13.49 -3.33 -3.17
N LEU A 462 14.28 -4.39 -2.97
CA LEU A 462 15.43 -4.70 -3.82
C LEU A 462 15.00 -5.16 -5.22
N LEU A 463 13.96 -5.98 -5.29
CA LEU A 463 13.36 -6.42 -6.56
C LEU A 463 12.76 -5.25 -7.34
N ASP A 464 12.07 -4.33 -6.66
CA ASP A 464 11.53 -3.14 -7.30
C ASP A 464 12.64 -2.20 -7.82
N GLU A 465 13.74 -2.05 -7.07
CA GLU A 465 14.91 -1.29 -7.54
C GLU A 465 15.60 -1.97 -8.73
N LEU A 466 15.76 -3.30 -8.68
CA LEU A 466 16.29 -4.06 -9.82
C LEU A 466 15.41 -3.90 -11.07
N ALA A 467 14.09 -3.91 -10.92
CA ALA A 467 13.19 -3.67 -12.03
C ALA A 467 13.41 -2.29 -12.69
N GLU A 468 13.77 -1.27 -11.89
CA GLU A 468 14.16 0.05 -12.40
C GLU A 468 15.49 0.01 -13.17
N LEU A 469 16.49 -0.66 -12.58
CA LEU A 469 17.84 -0.76 -13.19
C LEU A 469 17.86 -1.61 -14.46
N LEU A 470 17.06 -2.66 -14.50
CA LEU A 470 17.00 -3.59 -15.63
C LEU A 470 16.09 -3.09 -16.76
N GLY A 471 14.98 -2.44 -16.43
CA GLY A 471 13.92 -2.13 -17.37
C GLY A 471 13.18 -3.39 -17.87
N PRO A 472 12.10 -3.24 -18.64
CA PRO A 472 11.35 -4.37 -19.16
C PRO A 472 12.20 -5.23 -20.12
N PRO A 473 12.01 -6.55 -20.12
CA PRO A 473 12.65 -7.42 -21.14
C PRO A 473 12.16 -7.04 -22.54
N PRO A 474 12.97 -7.28 -23.60
CA PRO A 474 12.57 -7.02 -24.97
C PRO A 474 11.26 -7.74 -25.32
N ALA A 475 10.35 -7.05 -26.03
CA ALA A 475 9.09 -7.63 -26.50
C ALA A 475 9.37 -8.90 -27.36
N GLY A 476 8.89 -10.05 -26.90
CA GLY A 476 9.10 -11.36 -27.54
C GLY A 476 9.53 -12.48 -26.60
N ARG A 477 10.02 -12.16 -25.39
CA ARG A 477 10.29 -13.11 -24.30
C ARG A 477 9.44 -12.91 -23.04
N ALA A 478 8.50 -11.95 -23.05
CA ALA A 478 7.50 -11.90 -22.01
C ALA A 478 6.66 -13.17 -22.14
N GLN A 479 6.82 -14.12 -21.21
CA GLN A 479 5.74 -15.07 -20.96
C GLN A 479 4.51 -14.20 -20.70
N PRO A 480 3.36 -14.47 -21.36
CA PRO A 480 2.12 -13.80 -20.97
C PRO A 480 2.00 -14.06 -19.48
N ALA A 481 1.97 -12.99 -18.69
CA ALA A 481 1.57 -13.08 -17.30
C ALA A 481 0.20 -13.78 -17.34
N GLU A 482 0.10 -14.97 -16.75
CA GLU A 482 -1.21 -15.58 -16.55
C GLU A 482 -2.04 -14.51 -15.84
N PRO A 483 -3.25 -14.23 -16.36
CA PRO A 483 -4.11 -13.25 -15.71
C PRO A 483 -4.24 -13.68 -14.25
N ASP A 484 -3.92 -12.78 -13.34
CA ASP A 484 -3.91 -13.03 -11.91
C ASP A 484 -5.35 -13.23 -11.41
N GLY A 485 -5.94 -14.38 -11.81
CA GLY A 485 -7.25 -14.83 -11.39
C GLY A 485 -7.33 -14.99 -9.86
N VAL A 486 -6.18 -15.14 -9.21
CA VAL A 486 -6.06 -15.20 -7.76
C VAL A 486 -6.29 -13.83 -7.14
N TYR A 487 -5.70 -12.76 -7.69
CA TYR A 487 -5.92 -11.39 -7.20
C TYR A 487 -7.33 -10.89 -7.48
N ALA A 488 -7.87 -11.15 -8.68
CA ALA A 488 -9.25 -10.81 -9.04
C ALA A 488 -10.25 -11.58 -8.16
N ALA A 489 -9.99 -12.86 -7.84
CA ALA A 489 -10.79 -13.65 -6.92
C ALA A 489 -10.65 -13.16 -5.46
N GLU A 490 -9.47 -12.70 -5.05
CA GLU A 490 -9.23 -12.16 -3.70
C GLU A 490 -9.93 -10.80 -3.51
N VAL A 491 -9.88 -9.91 -4.51
CA VAL A 491 -10.61 -8.63 -4.51
C VAL A 491 -12.12 -8.85 -4.57
N LEU A 492 -12.61 -9.80 -5.38
CA LEU A 492 -14.02 -10.19 -5.39
C LEU A 492 -14.46 -10.79 -4.05
N SER A 493 -13.65 -11.63 -3.43
CA SER A 493 -13.92 -12.21 -2.10
C SER A 493 -13.98 -11.13 -1.02
N ILE A 494 -13.17 -10.06 -1.13
CA ILE A 494 -13.21 -8.90 -0.21
C ILE A 494 -14.50 -8.09 -0.44
N LEU A 495 -14.87 -7.85 -1.69
CA LEU A 495 -16.10 -7.15 -2.05
C LEU A 495 -17.34 -7.95 -1.67
N GLU A 496 -17.37 -9.27 -1.94
CA GLU A 496 -18.44 -10.18 -1.55
C GLU A 496 -18.56 -10.36 -0.03
N SER A 497 -17.44 -10.30 0.71
CA SER A 497 -17.49 -10.36 2.17
C SER A 497 -17.99 -9.06 2.77
N ALA A 498 -17.66 -7.90 2.17
CA ALA A 498 -18.21 -6.62 2.54
C ALA A 498 -19.72 -6.54 2.23
N ASP A 499 -20.15 -7.02 1.08
CA ASP A 499 -21.58 -7.08 0.69
C ASP A 499 -22.37 -8.04 1.60
N ARG A 500 -21.81 -9.20 2.00
CA ARG A 500 -22.46 -10.15 2.93
C ARG A 500 -22.61 -9.61 4.35
N GLN A 501 -21.73 -8.70 4.78
CA GLN A 501 -21.83 -8.05 6.10
C GLN A 501 -22.81 -6.87 6.12
N ILE A 502 -23.12 -6.28 4.96
CA ILE A 502 -23.92 -5.06 4.82
C ILE A 502 -25.38 -5.39 4.45
N ALA A 503 -25.63 -6.46 3.71
CA ALA A 503 -26.96 -6.86 3.26
C ALA A 503 -27.53 -7.97 4.18
N GLY A 504 -28.68 -7.70 4.81
CA GLY A 504 -29.55 -8.75 5.32
C GLY A 504 -29.90 -9.73 4.19
N GLU A 505 -30.19 -10.99 4.55
CA GLU A 505 -30.51 -12.09 3.62
C GLU A 505 -31.83 -11.86 2.84
N ASP A 506 -31.86 -10.90 1.94
CA ASP A 506 -32.93 -10.80 0.96
C ASP A 506 -32.43 -11.34 -0.40
N PRO A 507 -32.93 -12.50 -0.87
CA PRO A 507 -32.47 -13.15 -2.11
C PRO A 507 -32.87 -12.40 -3.38
N ASP A 508 -33.78 -11.41 -3.33
CA ASP A 508 -34.26 -10.67 -4.49
C ASP A 508 -33.59 -9.28 -4.65
N GLU A 509 -32.69 -8.90 -3.74
CA GLU A 509 -31.97 -7.61 -3.83
C GLU A 509 -30.72 -7.76 -4.74
N LEU A 510 -30.78 -7.20 -5.95
CA LEU A 510 -29.67 -7.19 -6.93
C LEU A 510 -28.43 -6.49 -6.33
N ARG A 511 -27.34 -7.25 -6.18
CA ARG A 511 -26.07 -6.80 -5.61
C ARG A 511 -25.14 -6.29 -6.70
N PRO A 512 -24.28 -5.31 -6.42
CA PRO A 512 -23.24 -4.87 -7.37
C PRO A 512 -22.34 -6.03 -7.85
N THR A 513 -22.08 -7.02 -6.97
CA THR A 513 -21.31 -8.24 -7.25
C THR A 513 -22.01 -9.20 -8.20
N ASP A 514 -23.35 -9.19 -8.32
CA ASP A 514 -24.09 -10.03 -9.25
C ASP A 514 -23.81 -9.68 -10.73
N PHE A 515 -23.21 -8.52 -10.97
CA PHE A 515 -22.85 -8.04 -12.31
C PHE A 515 -21.37 -8.22 -12.65
N VAL A 516 -20.55 -8.70 -11.72
CA VAL A 516 -19.09 -8.80 -11.88
C VAL A 516 -18.67 -10.23 -11.52
N THR A 517 -18.62 -11.12 -12.51
CA THR A 517 -18.01 -12.46 -12.32
C THR A 517 -16.49 -12.38 -12.57
N ALA A 518 -15.72 -13.28 -11.94
CA ALA A 518 -14.28 -13.41 -12.15
C ALA A 518 -13.91 -13.56 -13.65
N ASP A 519 -14.77 -14.24 -14.42
CA ASP A 519 -14.60 -14.41 -15.87
C ASP A 519 -14.84 -13.12 -16.65
N VAL A 520 -15.74 -12.24 -16.18
CA VAL A 520 -15.99 -10.91 -16.76
C VAL A 520 -14.83 -9.96 -16.43
N LEU A 521 -14.21 -10.09 -15.27
CA LEU A 521 -12.97 -9.40 -14.91
C LEU A 521 -11.78 -9.92 -15.72
N ALA A 522 -11.64 -11.23 -15.89
CA ALA A 522 -10.58 -11.87 -16.67
C ALA A 522 -10.74 -11.67 -18.19
N ALA A 523 -11.97 -11.71 -18.72
CA ALA A 523 -12.27 -11.47 -20.15
C ALA A 523 -12.17 -9.98 -20.55
N ARG A 524 -12.10 -9.06 -19.59
CA ARG A 524 -11.94 -7.61 -19.79
C ARG A 524 -10.50 -7.14 -19.92
N GLN A 525 -9.54 -8.01 -20.16
CA GLN A 525 -8.18 -7.62 -20.61
C GLN A 525 -8.20 -7.04 -22.04
N VAL A 526 -8.98 -5.97 -22.24
CA VAL A 526 -8.89 -5.09 -23.39
C VAL A 526 -8.26 -3.78 -22.93
N PRO A 527 -7.34 -3.16 -23.70
CA PRO A 527 -6.37 -2.21 -23.18
C PRO A 527 -7.00 -0.95 -22.58
N GLY A 528 -6.82 -0.74 -21.31
CA GLY A 528 -6.33 0.54 -20.79
C GLY A 528 -7.32 1.55 -20.23
N HIS A 529 -8.65 1.51 -20.36
CA HIS A 529 -9.44 2.71 -20.03
C HIS A 529 -10.67 2.54 -19.11
N LEU A 530 -11.01 1.32 -18.74
CA LEU A 530 -12.18 1.04 -17.88
C LEU A 530 -11.83 0.50 -16.50
N ALA A 531 -10.58 0.14 -16.30
CA ALA A 531 -10.09 -0.36 -15.03
C ALA A 531 -10.19 0.72 -13.94
N SER A 532 -10.57 0.33 -12.73
CA SER A 532 -10.48 1.16 -11.53
C SER A 532 -9.06 1.73 -11.37
N VAL A 533 -8.90 2.74 -10.53
CA VAL A 533 -7.55 3.26 -10.21
C VAL A 533 -6.67 2.13 -9.68
N ALA A 534 -7.23 1.23 -8.88
CA ALA A 534 -6.52 0.08 -8.32
C ALA A 534 -6.05 -0.90 -9.40
N GLU A 535 -6.90 -1.25 -10.35
CA GLU A 535 -6.55 -2.14 -11.47
C GLU A 535 -5.52 -1.52 -12.40
N ARG A 536 -5.67 -0.22 -12.74
CA ARG A 536 -4.68 0.50 -13.55
C ARG A 536 -3.32 0.56 -12.86
N ALA A 537 -3.31 0.85 -11.57
CA ALA A 537 -2.09 0.93 -10.77
C ALA A 537 -1.43 -0.45 -10.59
N ALA A 538 -2.21 -1.53 -10.51
CA ALA A 538 -1.67 -2.89 -10.45
C ALA A 538 -1.05 -3.32 -11.79
N GLY A 539 -1.62 -2.88 -12.91
CA GLY A 539 -1.10 -3.16 -14.26
C GLY A 539 0.06 -2.27 -14.71
N ASP A 540 0.29 -1.15 -14.04
CA ASP A 540 1.31 -0.16 -14.40
C ASP A 540 2.34 0.01 -13.27
N ARG A 541 3.51 -0.61 -13.45
CA ARG A 541 4.63 -0.49 -12.51
C ARG A 541 5.06 0.98 -12.32
N ASP A 542 4.95 1.80 -13.35
CA ASP A 542 5.35 3.21 -13.33
C ASP A 542 4.27 4.15 -12.81
N TRP A 543 3.17 3.59 -12.29
CA TRP A 543 2.07 4.36 -11.72
C TRP A 543 2.55 5.31 -10.61
N ARG A 544 2.09 6.55 -10.68
CA ARG A 544 2.43 7.61 -9.71
C ARG A 544 1.20 8.03 -8.94
N TYR A 545 1.22 7.77 -7.63
CA TYR A 545 0.13 8.11 -6.73
C TYR A 545 0.12 9.59 -6.37
N GLY A 546 -1.07 10.14 -6.14
CA GLY A 546 -1.25 11.54 -5.75
C GLY A 546 -1.01 11.77 -4.26
N HIS A 547 -1.22 10.74 -3.44
CA HIS A 547 -0.99 10.76 -2.00
C HIS A 547 -0.58 9.37 -1.50
N LEU A 548 0.29 9.35 -0.50
CA LEU A 548 0.76 8.13 0.16
C LEU A 548 0.34 8.15 1.63
N VAL A 549 -0.30 7.09 2.08
CA VAL A 549 -0.57 6.82 3.50
C VAL A 549 0.25 5.62 3.93
N VAL A 550 1.02 5.76 5.00
CA VAL A 550 1.85 4.69 5.55
C VAL A 550 1.46 4.48 7.00
N ASP A 551 0.92 3.31 7.30
CA ASP A 551 0.63 2.91 8.67
C ASP A 551 1.77 2.05 9.24
N GLU A 552 1.96 2.12 10.55
CA GLU A 552 3.11 1.55 11.26
C GLU A 552 4.45 1.92 10.60
N ALA A 553 4.54 3.19 10.20
CA ALA A 553 5.63 3.73 9.39
C ALA A 553 7.03 3.56 10.01
N GLN A 554 7.12 3.34 11.34
CA GLN A 554 8.36 3.02 12.05
C GLN A 554 8.93 1.64 11.70
N GLU A 555 8.11 0.74 11.13
CA GLU A 555 8.56 -0.59 10.72
C GLU A 555 9.29 -0.59 9.38
N LEU A 556 9.12 0.44 8.56
CA LEU A 556 9.70 0.49 7.23
C LEU A 556 11.18 0.82 7.25
N SER A 557 11.94 0.10 6.44
CA SER A 557 13.36 0.36 6.19
C SER A 557 13.59 1.59 5.30
N ALA A 558 14.81 2.06 5.23
CA ALA A 558 15.19 3.14 4.33
C ALA A 558 14.99 2.77 2.84
N MET A 559 15.18 1.49 2.48
CA MET A 559 14.91 0.98 1.14
C MET A 559 13.41 0.97 0.82
N ASP A 560 12.52 0.60 1.78
CA ASP A 560 11.08 0.69 1.59
C ASP A 560 10.66 2.13 1.31
N TRP A 561 11.14 3.07 2.11
CA TRP A 561 10.87 4.49 1.91
C TRP A 561 11.39 5.00 0.56
N HIS A 562 12.56 4.54 0.10
CA HIS A 562 13.09 4.89 -1.21
C HIS A 562 12.12 4.51 -2.34
N VAL A 563 11.60 3.27 -2.32
CA VAL A 563 10.65 2.76 -3.32
C VAL A 563 9.31 3.49 -3.23
N LEU A 564 8.77 3.68 -2.04
CA LEU A 564 7.49 4.36 -1.84
C LEU A 564 7.53 5.81 -2.30
N LEU A 565 8.62 6.52 -2.00
CA LEU A 565 8.80 7.91 -2.40
C LEU A 565 8.98 8.08 -3.92
N ARG A 566 9.52 7.07 -4.62
CA ARG A 566 9.55 7.03 -6.08
C ARG A 566 8.14 6.96 -6.66
N ARG A 567 7.23 6.21 -6.02
CA ARG A 567 5.82 6.07 -6.44
C ARG A 567 4.95 7.29 -6.11
N CYS A 568 5.41 8.21 -5.25
CA CYS A 568 4.72 9.46 -4.92
C CYS A 568 5.64 10.69 -5.10
N PRO A 569 5.93 11.10 -6.35
CA PRO A 569 6.86 12.21 -6.63
C PRO A 569 6.40 13.55 -6.05
N SER A 570 5.09 13.73 -5.85
CA SER A 570 4.51 14.91 -5.21
C SER A 570 4.93 15.10 -3.76
N ARG A 571 5.49 14.05 -3.13
CA ARG A 571 5.84 14.03 -1.69
C ARG A 571 4.66 14.39 -0.78
N SER A 572 3.45 14.11 -1.23
CA SER A 572 2.24 14.23 -0.43
C SER A 572 2.07 12.95 0.39
N ILE A 573 2.36 13.02 1.69
CA ILE A 573 2.50 11.84 2.54
C ILE A 573 1.75 12.05 3.86
N THR A 574 1.11 10.99 4.33
CA THR A 574 0.64 10.83 5.70
C THR A 574 1.28 9.57 6.27
N ALA A 575 2.26 9.73 7.13
CA ALA A 575 2.92 8.64 7.83
C ALA A 575 2.41 8.61 9.27
N VAL A 576 1.89 7.47 9.72
CA VAL A 576 1.46 7.29 11.11
C VAL A 576 2.25 6.17 11.74
N GLY A 577 2.62 6.33 13.02
CA GLY A 577 3.41 5.33 13.71
C GLY A 577 3.68 5.67 15.17
N ASP A 578 4.45 4.79 15.78
CA ASP A 578 4.94 4.93 17.15
C ASP A 578 6.34 4.33 17.23
N LEU A 579 7.36 5.18 17.38
CA LEU A 579 8.74 4.72 17.46
C LEU A 579 8.98 3.78 18.67
N ALA A 580 8.14 3.85 19.72
CA ALA A 580 8.22 2.93 20.85
C ALA A 580 7.69 1.52 20.51
N GLN A 581 6.85 1.38 19.49
CA GLN A 581 6.32 0.10 19.02
C GLN A 581 7.17 -0.54 17.89
N ARG A 582 8.34 0.03 17.59
CA ARG A 582 9.23 -0.49 16.57
C ARG A 582 9.78 -1.87 16.97
N SER A 583 9.60 -2.86 16.10
CA SER A 583 10.23 -4.18 16.23
C SER A 583 11.03 -4.59 15.00
N ALA A 584 10.79 -3.98 13.82
CA ALA A 584 11.58 -4.29 12.64
C ALA A 584 13.05 -3.90 12.84
N PRO A 585 14.00 -4.80 12.58
CA PRO A 585 15.42 -4.55 12.78
C PRO A 585 15.95 -3.40 11.93
N ALA A 586 15.41 -3.24 10.71
CA ALA A 586 15.73 -2.17 9.77
C ALA A 586 14.81 -0.94 9.89
N GLY A 587 13.86 -0.95 10.84
CA GLY A 587 12.89 0.12 11.02
C GLY A 587 13.48 1.42 11.56
N ALA A 588 12.69 2.50 11.49
CA ALA A 588 13.09 3.84 11.88
C ALA A 588 13.47 3.94 13.37
N GLN A 589 14.62 4.52 13.67
CA GLN A 589 14.98 4.93 15.04
C GLN A 589 14.52 6.35 15.34
N ALA A 590 14.59 7.23 14.36
CA ALA A 590 13.99 8.55 14.40
C ALA A 590 13.38 8.89 13.05
N TRP A 591 12.32 9.69 13.03
CA TRP A 591 11.67 10.11 11.78
C TRP A 591 12.61 10.90 10.86
N ALA A 592 13.54 11.66 11.43
CA ALA A 592 14.53 12.42 10.67
C ALA A 592 15.51 11.51 9.91
N ASP A 593 15.82 10.33 10.44
CA ASP A 593 16.78 9.40 9.82
C ASP A 593 16.22 8.80 8.53
N VAL A 594 14.93 8.51 8.51
CA VAL A 594 14.28 7.89 7.34
C VAL A 594 13.72 8.91 6.35
N LEU A 595 13.20 10.03 6.82
CA LEU A 595 12.58 11.05 5.96
C LEU A 595 13.58 12.13 5.53
N GLY A 596 14.58 12.44 6.37
CA GLY A 596 15.58 13.48 6.13
C GLY A 596 16.32 13.33 4.79
N PRO A 597 16.82 12.13 4.42
CA PRO A 597 17.51 11.93 3.14
C PRO A 597 16.66 12.27 1.91
N HIS A 598 15.34 12.21 2.03
CA HIS A 598 14.40 12.39 0.93
C HIS A 598 13.66 13.73 0.95
N LEU A 599 13.37 14.25 2.14
CA LEU A 599 12.49 15.41 2.35
C LEU A 599 13.23 16.61 2.97
N GLY A 600 14.42 16.39 3.57
CA GLY A 600 15.06 17.39 4.44
C GLY A 600 14.12 17.72 5.60
N ASP A 601 13.93 19.00 5.88
CA ASP A 601 13.04 19.48 6.96
C ASP A 601 11.60 19.76 6.47
N ARG A 602 11.23 19.32 5.26
CA ARG A 602 9.93 19.62 4.64
C ARG A 602 8.86 18.62 5.05
N TRP A 603 8.69 18.41 6.36
CA TRP A 603 7.62 17.59 6.91
C TRP A 603 7.07 18.21 8.20
N THR A 604 5.83 17.92 8.49
CA THR A 604 5.11 18.42 9.67
C THR A 604 4.93 17.28 10.65
N TYR A 605 5.34 17.49 11.90
CA TYR A 605 5.16 16.55 12.98
C TYR A 605 3.91 16.89 13.80
N ARG A 606 3.10 15.88 14.13
CA ARG A 606 1.93 15.97 14.98
C ARG A 606 1.89 14.79 15.93
N THR A 607 1.40 15.01 17.15
CA THR A 607 1.25 13.97 18.17
C THR A 607 -0.22 13.79 18.52
N LEU A 608 -0.60 12.55 18.80
CA LEU A 608 -1.87 12.18 19.41
C LEU A 608 -1.57 11.73 20.84
N THR A 609 -2.16 12.41 21.83
CA THR A 609 -1.80 12.25 23.26
C THR A 609 -2.84 11.48 24.06
N VAL A 610 -4.06 11.34 23.55
CA VAL A 610 -5.18 10.73 24.23
C VAL A 610 -5.43 9.32 23.72
N ASN A 611 -5.45 8.35 24.63
CA ASN A 611 -5.77 6.95 24.32
C ASN A 611 -7.26 6.68 24.59
N TYR A 612 -7.99 6.41 23.54
CA TYR A 612 -9.43 6.14 23.58
C TYR A 612 -9.76 4.64 23.66
N ARG A 613 -8.77 3.76 23.50
CA ARG A 613 -8.98 2.33 23.27
C ARG A 613 -8.61 1.47 24.46
N THR A 614 -7.36 1.59 24.89
CA THR A 614 -6.80 0.72 25.92
C THR A 614 -7.17 1.27 27.31
N PRO A 615 -7.79 0.45 28.19
CA PRO A 615 -8.11 0.86 29.53
C PRO A 615 -6.90 1.30 30.36
N THR A 616 -7.16 2.13 31.39
CA THR A 616 -6.13 2.69 32.26
C THR A 616 -5.32 1.59 32.95
N GLU A 617 -5.97 0.51 33.39
CA GLU A 617 -5.33 -0.60 34.12
C GLU A 617 -4.35 -1.38 33.20
N ILE A 618 -4.76 -1.62 31.93
CA ILE A 618 -3.90 -2.28 30.93
C ILE A 618 -2.75 -1.34 30.54
N MET A 619 -3.04 -0.05 30.39
CA MET A 619 -2.03 0.94 30.02
C MET A 619 -1.01 1.17 31.15
N ALA A 620 -1.40 1.03 32.41
CA ALA A 620 -0.47 1.09 33.54
C ALA A 620 0.59 -0.02 33.45
N LEU A 621 0.17 -1.25 33.17
CA LEU A 621 1.11 -2.36 32.93
C LEU A 621 2.00 -2.14 31.69
N ALA A 622 1.41 -1.61 30.60
CA ALA A 622 2.17 -1.25 29.40
C ALA A 622 3.21 -0.15 29.67
N ALA A 623 2.87 0.83 30.53
CA ALA A 623 3.76 1.92 30.92
C ALA A 623 4.99 1.42 31.68
N GLU A 624 4.84 0.40 32.54
CA GLU A 624 5.95 -0.25 33.24
C GLU A 624 6.95 -0.85 32.22
N VAL A 625 6.44 -1.58 31.23
CA VAL A 625 7.28 -2.14 30.17
C VAL A 625 7.91 -1.05 29.30
N LEU A 626 7.17 0.00 28.95
CA LEU A 626 7.69 1.14 28.17
C LEU A 626 8.88 1.81 28.87
N ALA A 627 8.81 1.99 30.18
CA ALA A 627 9.86 2.63 30.96
C ALA A 627 11.20 1.87 30.95
N GLU A 628 11.19 0.55 30.66
CA GLU A 628 12.40 -0.27 30.57
C GLU A 628 13.27 0.08 29.36
N PHE A 629 12.67 0.39 28.23
CA PHE A 629 13.40 0.59 26.95
C PHE A 629 13.25 1.99 26.36
N ALA A 630 12.27 2.78 26.81
CA ALA A 630 12.03 4.14 26.33
C ALA A 630 11.62 5.09 27.49
N PRO A 631 12.51 5.29 28.50
CA PRO A 631 12.15 6.03 29.73
C PRO A 631 11.81 7.51 29.50
N ASP A 632 12.28 8.10 28.40
CA ASP A 632 11.98 9.48 28.02
C ASP A 632 10.59 9.66 27.40
N ARG A 633 9.89 8.56 27.07
CA ARG A 633 8.58 8.60 26.45
C ARG A 633 7.49 8.45 27.49
N ARG A 634 6.43 9.23 27.32
CA ARG A 634 5.24 9.15 28.17
C ARG A 634 4.16 8.33 27.45
N PRO A 635 3.52 7.37 28.14
CA PRO A 635 2.37 6.68 27.58
C PRO A 635 1.22 7.70 27.37
N PRO A 636 0.33 7.48 26.41
CA PRO A 636 -0.84 8.32 26.21
C PRO A 636 -1.81 8.19 27.40
N GLU A 637 -2.53 9.28 27.69
CA GLU A 637 -3.52 9.31 28.76
C GLU A 637 -4.79 8.53 28.36
N SER A 638 -5.15 7.50 29.14
CA SER A 638 -6.35 6.72 28.89
C SER A 638 -7.59 7.43 29.42
N VAL A 639 -8.63 7.51 28.61
CA VAL A 639 -9.95 8.07 29.01
C VAL A 639 -10.95 6.99 29.44
N ARG A 640 -10.51 5.75 29.57
CA ARG A 640 -11.36 4.60 29.79
C ARG A 640 -10.76 3.70 30.86
N ASP A 641 -11.62 3.21 31.77
CA ASP A 641 -11.30 2.21 32.78
C ASP A 641 -11.92 0.87 32.42
N ALA A 642 -11.21 -0.25 32.64
CA ALA A 642 -11.74 -1.59 32.51
C ALA A 642 -12.56 -2.01 33.75
N GLY A 643 -12.25 -1.45 34.90
CA GLY A 643 -12.83 -1.80 36.20
C GLY A 643 -12.24 -3.07 36.82
N GLU A 644 -11.32 -3.74 36.13
CA GLU A 644 -10.61 -4.94 36.57
C GLU A 644 -9.15 -4.86 36.12
N ASP A 645 -8.24 -5.20 37.03
CA ASP A 645 -6.82 -5.29 36.74
C ASP A 645 -6.53 -6.50 35.80
N PRO A 646 -5.48 -6.43 34.98
CA PRO A 646 -4.98 -7.59 34.23
C PRO A 646 -4.62 -8.75 35.15
N TRP A 647 -5.19 -9.92 34.90
CA TRP A 647 -4.86 -11.08 35.72
C TRP A 647 -3.52 -11.71 35.28
N GLN A 648 -2.78 -12.24 36.25
CA GLN A 648 -1.51 -12.90 36.06
C GLN A 648 -1.52 -14.26 36.73
N ARG A 649 -0.98 -15.30 36.07
CA ARG A 649 -0.91 -16.65 36.59
C ARG A 649 0.42 -17.30 36.23
N ALA A 650 1.07 -17.93 37.19
CA ALA A 650 2.21 -18.80 36.95
C ALA A 650 1.73 -20.21 36.57
N VAL A 651 2.34 -20.80 35.54
CA VAL A 651 2.01 -22.14 35.03
C VAL A 651 3.28 -22.95 34.79
N PRO A 652 3.29 -24.25 35.09
CA PRO A 652 4.46 -25.09 34.83
C PRO A 652 4.64 -25.31 33.32
N ALA A 653 5.89 -25.34 32.84
CA ALA A 653 6.20 -25.60 31.44
C ALA A 653 5.59 -26.92 30.91
N PRO A 654 5.62 -28.05 31.64
CA PRO A 654 4.88 -29.26 31.26
C PRO A 654 3.38 -29.01 31.34
N GLY A 655 2.69 -29.13 30.21
CA GLY A 655 1.23 -28.92 30.12
C GLY A 655 0.80 -27.50 29.79
N LEU A 656 1.71 -26.64 29.38
CA LEU A 656 1.43 -25.24 29.03
C LEU A 656 0.24 -25.09 28.08
N VAL A 657 0.17 -25.85 26.99
CA VAL A 657 -0.93 -25.80 26.01
C VAL A 657 -2.29 -26.07 26.68
N ALA A 658 -2.37 -27.01 27.64
CA ALA A 658 -3.61 -27.31 28.37
C ALA A 658 -4.01 -26.12 29.30
N GLU A 659 -3.06 -25.45 29.93
CA GLU A 659 -3.34 -24.28 30.77
C GLU A 659 -3.72 -23.06 29.93
N VAL A 660 -3.10 -22.86 28.75
CA VAL A 660 -3.51 -21.85 27.79
C VAL A 660 -4.95 -22.10 27.33
N ARG A 661 -5.29 -23.34 26.98
CA ARG A 661 -6.68 -23.72 26.59
C ARG A 661 -7.68 -23.38 27.68
N LYS A 662 -7.39 -23.72 28.94
CA LYS A 662 -8.25 -23.38 30.08
C LYS A 662 -8.42 -21.86 30.24
N ALA A 663 -7.34 -21.10 30.09
CA ALA A 663 -7.40 -19.66 30.18
C ALA A 663 -8.24 -19.06 29.06
N VAL A 664 -8.05 -19.55 27.82
CA VAL A 664 -8.85 -19.13 26.64
C VAL A 664 -10.33 -19.45 26.82
N GLU A 665 -10.67 -20.64 27.29
CA GLU A 665 -12.06 -21.05 27.57
C GLU A 665 -12.70 -20.19 28.68
N ALA A 666 -11.93 -19.86 29.71
CA ALA A 666 -12.39 -18.98 30.80
C ALA A 666 -12.64 -17.54 30.30
N GLU A 667 -11.76 -16.98 29.47
CA GLU A 667 -11.97 -15.67 28.88
C GLU A 667 -13.12 -15.66 27.88
N ALA A 668 -13.24 -16.68 27.03
CA ALA A 668 -14.34 -16.81 26.09
C ALA A 668 -15.71 -16.89 26.79
N ALA A 669 -15.79 -17.53 27.96
CA ALA A 669 -17.02 -17.60 28.75
C ALA A 669 -17.44 -16.23 29.34
N GLN A 670 -16.51 -15.31 29.52
CA GLN A 670 -16.76 -13.96 30.03
C GLN A 670 -17.08 -12.94 28.91
N LEU A 671 -16.74 -13.29 27.66
CA LEU A 671 -17.05 -12.50 26.49
C LEU A 671 -18.40 -12.95 25.92
N GLU A 672 -19.50 -12.24 26.20
CA GLU A 672 -20.81 -12.53 25.58
C GLU A 672 -20.73 -12.43 24.05
N ARG A 673 -20.00 -11.46 23.55
CA ARG A 673 -19.65 -11.22 22.12
C ARG A 673 -18.32 -10.48 22.11
N GLY A 674 -17.45 -10.82 21.15
CA GLY A 674 -16.16 -10.14 21.00
C GLY A 674 -15.08 -11.05 20.44
N THR A 675 -13.89 -10.48 20.28
CA THR A 675 -12.71 -11.15 19.74
C THR A 675 -11.74 -11.52 20.86
N LEU A 676 -11.19 -12.75 20.78
CA LEU A 676 -10.19 -13.27 21.73
C LEU A 676 -8.95 -13.71 20.99
N ALA A 677 -7.80 -13.25 21.43
CA ALA A 677 -6.51 -13.67 20.87
C ALA A 677 -5.55 -14.22 21.93
N VAL A 678 -4.70 -15.10 21.48
CA VAL A 678 -3.51 -15.57 22.20
C VAL A 678 -2.27 -14.99 21.53
N VAL A 679 -1.39 -14.36 22.31
CA VAL A 679 -0.12 -13.85 21.79
C VAL A 679 1.03 -14.58 22.47
N ALA A 680 1.89 -15.20 21.67
CA ALA A 680 3.05 -15.97 22.13
C ALA A 680 4.27 -15.74 21.23
N ALA A 681 5.47 -15.84 21.81
CA ALA A 681 6.71 -15.80 21.02
C ALA A 681 6.82 -16.98 20.06
N ASP A 682 6.22 -18.11 20.42
CA ASP A 682 6.16 -19.34 19.66
C ASP A 682 4.72 -19.85 19.63
N VAL A 683 4.18 -19.98 18.44
CA VAL A 683 2.78 -20.37 18.20
C VAL A 683 2.61 -21.85 17.90
N GLU A 684 3.72 -22.61 17.86
CA GLU A 684 3.69 -24.04 17.60
C GLU A 684 2.89 -24.79 18.68
N GLY A 685 1.95 -25.63 18.26
CA GLY A 685 1.03 -26.37 19.14
C GLY A 685 -0.14 -25.56 19.70
N LEU A 686 -0.29 -24.27 19.37
CA LEU A 686 -1.42 -23.44 19.81
C LEU A 686 -2.52 -23.28 18.74
N ALA A 687 -2.33 -23.79 17.52
CA ALA A 687 -3.25 -23.59 16.40
C ALA A 687 -4.67 -24.12 16.62
N ASP A 688 -4.88 -25.12 17.50
CA ASP A 688 -6.17 -25.77 17.78
C ASP A 688 -6.96 -25.08 18.92
N LEU A 689 -6.57 -23.88 19.33
CA LEU A 689 -7.28 -23.12 20.37
C LEU A 689 -8.54 -22.44 19.77
N PRO A 690 -9.60 -22.27 20.56
CA PRO A 690 -10.79 -21.51 20.15
C PRO A 690 -10.55 -19.99 20.27
N ALA A 691 -9.43 -19.49 19.73
CA ALA A 691 -9.01 -18.11 19.73
C ALA A 691 -8.07 -17.86 18.55
N GLU A 692 -7.94 -16.61 18.12
CA GLU A 692 -6.91 -16.25 17.14
C GLU A 692 -5.53 -16.33 17.78
N VAL A 693 -4.57 -16.99 17.11
CA VAL A 693 -3.21 -17.17 17.63
C VAL A 693 -2.23 -16.32 16.83
N HIS A 694 -1.49 -15.48 17.52
CA HIS A 694 -0.58 -14.51 16.93
C HIS A 694 0.80 -14.51 17.59
N THR A 695 1.82 -14.19 16.80
CA THR A 695 3.07 -13.66 17.33
C THR A 695 2.92 -12.17 17.62
N PRO A 696 3.79 -11.53 18.43
CA PRO A 696 3.76 -10.10 18.64
C PRO A 696 3.77 -9.30 17.31
N VAL A 697 4.54 -9.76 16.33
CA VAL A 697 4.66 -9.13 15.02
C VAL A 697 3.36 -9.26 14.21
N SER A 698 2.74 -10.45 14.18
CA SER A 698 1.50 -10.66 13.43
C SER A 698 0.26 -10.01 14.09
N ALA A 699 0.32 -9.72 15.40
CA ALA A 699 -0.72 -9.00 16.13
C ALA A 699 -0.68 -7.48 15.92
N LYS A 700 0.36 -6.94 15.28
CA LYS A 700 0.47 -5.50 15.04
C LYS A 700 -0.67 -4.96 14.20
N GLY A 701 -1.19 -3.81 14.61
CA GLY A 701 -2.32 -3.16 13.97
C GLY A 701 -3.68 -3.79 14.24
N LEU A 702 -3.73 -5.01 14.82
CA LEU A 702 -4.98 -5.69 15.20
C LEU A 702 -5.42 -5.29 16.60
N GLU A 703 -6.70 -5.54 16.93
CA GLU A 703 -7.33 -5.22 18.20
C GLU A 703 -8.26 -6.35 18.62
N PHE A 704 -8.22 -6.72 19.91
CA PHE A 704 -9.04 -7.79 20.45
C PHE A 704 -9.71 -7.35 21.75
N ASP A 705 -10.93 -7.83 22.01
CA ASP A 705 -11.63 -7.55 23.27
C ASP A 705 -10.88 -8.17 24.46
N ALA A 706 -10.37 -9.39 24.29
CA ALA A 706 -9.52 -10.04 25.28
C ALA A 706 -8.23 -10.57 24.63
N VAL A 707 -7.13 -10.50 25.40
CA VAL A 707 -5.83 -11.05 24.98
C VAL A 707 -5.25 -11.89 26.12
N VAL A 708 -4.75 -13.07 25.78
CA VAL A 708 -3.97 -13.93 26.67
C VAL A 708 -2.52 -13.95 26.17
N ILE A 709 -1.59 -13.40 26.94
CA ILE A 709 -0.15 -13.42 26.61
C ILE A 709 0.50 -14.64 27.27
N VAL A 710 1.18 -15.46 26.47
CA VAL A 710 1.87 -16.66 26.92
C VAL A 710 3.38 -16.42 27.00
N ASP A 711 3.97 -16.71 28.15
CA ASP A 711 5.40 -16.51 28.48
C ASP A 711 5.88 -15.07 28.16
N PRO A 712 5.33 -14.05 28.85
CA PRO A 712 5.68 -12.65 28.61
C PRO A 712 7.19 -12.40 28.81
N GLU A 713 7.87 -13.17 29.64
CA GLU A 713 9.32 -13.09 29.86
C GLU A 713 10.10 -13.48 28.62
N ARG A 714 9.64 -14.48 27.86
CA ARG A 714 10.27 -14.89 26.59
C ARG A 714 10.10 -13.82 25.51
N ILE A 715 8.93 -13.21 25.46
CA ILE A 715 8.68 -12.08 24.53
C ILE A 715 9.59 -10.90 24.93
N ARG A 716 9.62 -10.54 26.22
CA ARG A 716 10.47 -9.45 26.75
C ARG A 716 11.95 -9.67 26.49
N ALA A 717 12.43 -10.90 26.67
CA ALA A 717 13.83 -11.23 26.45
C ALA A 717 14.24 -11.13 24.98
N HIS A 718 13.32 -11.35 24.06
CA HIS A 718 13.56 -11.16 22.64
C HIS A 718 13.54 -9.66 22.29
N ASN A 719 12.45 -8.96 22.63
CA ASN A 719 12.31 -7.52 22.43
C ASN A 719 11.24 -6.94 23.40
N PRO A 720 11.59 -6.06 24.33
CA PRO A 720 10.62 -5.43 25.21
C PRO A 720 9.51 -4.67 24.50
N ALA A 721 9.80 -4.07 23.32
CA ALA A 721 8.79 -3.40 22.53
C ALA A 721 7.69 -4.36 22.04
N ASP A 722 8.02 -5.63 21.76
CA ASP A 722 7.04 -6.63 21.36
C ASP A 722 6.10 -7.03 22.50
N LEU A 723 6.57 -7.01 23.75
CA LEU A 723 5.70 -7.19 24.91
C LEU A 723 4.78 -5.98 25.08
N TYR A 724 5.30 -4.75 24.94
CA TYR A 724 4.51 -3.53 24.95
C TYR A 724 3.40 -3.54 23.89
N VAL A 725 3.74 -3.95 22.66
CA VAL A 725 2.76 -4.15 21.59
C VAL A 725 1.70 -5.17 21.98
N SER A 726 2.11 -6.34 22.48
CA SER A 726 1.20 -7.44 22.85
C SER A 726 0.18 -7.03 23.92
N ILE A 727 0.64 -6.35 24.97
CA ILE A 727 -0.22 -5.83 26.06
C ILE A 727 -1.28 -4.87 25.50
N THR A 728 -0.86 -3.98 24.62
CA THR A 728 -1.71 -2.90 24.09
C THR A 728 -2.68 -3.36 22.97
N ARG A 729 -2.69 -4.65 22.61
CA ARG A 729 -3.71 -5.22 21.71
C ARG A 729 -5.05 -5.46 22.41
N ALA A 730 -5.02 -5.60 23.74
CA ALA A 730 -6.21 -5.79 24.54
C ALA A 730 -7.01 -4.48 24.69
N THR A 731 -8.32 -4.55 24.43
CA THR A 731 -9.21 -3.38 24.53
C THR A 731 -10.17 -3.47 25.71
N ARG A 732 -10.30 -4.63 26.36
CA ARG A 732 -11.18 -4.83 27.54
C ARG A 732 -10.52 -5.67 28.61
N ARG A 733 -9.94 -6.82 28.26
CA ARG A 733 -9.41 -7.79 29.23
C ARG A 733 -8.02 -8.27 28.79
N LEU A 734 -7.14 -8.44 29.78
CA LEU A 734 -5.77 -8.92 29.55
C LEU A 734 -5.41 -9.98 30.59
N GLY A 735 -4.85 -11.08 30.13
CA GLY A 735 -4.28 -12.13 30.96
C GLY A 735 -2.83 -12.44 30.60
N LEU A 736 -2.00 -12.70 31.59
CA LEU A 736 -0.61 -13.10 31.41
C LEU A 736 -0.37 -14.47 32.04
N LEU A 737 0.17 -15.41 31.26
CA LEU A 737 0.58 -16.75 31.70
C LEU A 737 2.12 -16.81 31.77
N HIS A 738 2.65 -16.71 32.99
CA HIS A 738 4.08 -16.78 33.26
C HIS A 738 4.51 -18.24 33.35
N VAL A 739 5.53 -18.64 32.58
CA VAL A 739 6.01 -20.03 32.55
C VAL A 739 7.08 -20.21 33.61
N GLU A 740 6.81 -21.10 34.60
CA GLU A 740 7.82 -21.53 35.58
C GLU A 740 8.84 -22.45 34.91
N ARG A 741 10.10 -22.03 34.93
CA ARG A 741 11.24 -22.74 34.30
C ARG A 741 12.03 -23.53 35.32
#